data_46f01c208f5dcb2807e074ff481933d8
#
_entry.id   46f01c208f5dcb2807e074ff481933d8
#
_cell.length_a   1.000
_cell.length_b   1.000
_cell.length_c   1.000
_cell.angle_alpha   90.00
_cell.angle_beta   90.00
_cell.angle_gamma   90.00
#
_symmetry.space_group_name_H-M   'P 1'
#
loop_
_entity.id
_entity.type
_entity.pdbx_description
1 polymer ?
#
loop_
_entity_poly.entity_id
_entity_poly.type
_entity_poly.pdbx_seq_one_letter_code
_entity_poly.pdbx_strand_id
1 'polypeptide(L)'
;MALWPIFTLLAAAGTAPPPAAAPDGAAPAGAEPVEVEGFYAALTTVGFGYGPAFRGLRAAWRDGATVYAEVALPSDVPADGYGVHPALLDSALHAVSLTAEPGTGTRLPFSFEGVGLQAAGATALRVALTAGPDGIALHAADPAGAPVVGIASLTLRELAADSVRRAGERAVHDALFTVDWSPLPRQAPARPDTSAWRDLDAVEAGTEPPVVVLSVPPAPAGAPAVRRTTTEVLGAVQEFLDAERFAAARLVVVTRGAVPAAPGQPVTDLAGAAVWGLLRSAQSEHPGRVLLLDRDPAGGDADWQAWATVDDEPQLALREGGARVPRIARQSAAEVLAVPDGAGAWRLDVTAQGTLENLALVPVPEADAPLGAGQVRVAVRAAGVNFRDVLITLGMYPDHAVMGAEAAGVVLEVGAEVTDLAAGDRVFGHFDGGGFANRAVTDRRLLARMPAHWTFAQAAAVPVAFTTAYYGLVDVAAARPGESVLVHAAAGGVGMAAVQLARHLGLEVYGTASPGKWDVLRAAGLDDAHLGSSRDLGFEESFRAATGGWGVDVVLNSLAGEFVDASLRLLADGGRFADMGKADLRDAERVAADYRGARYRAFNPAEAGPERVREITAEIVALFDAGALTMLPVTAWDVREAVRVFRFMSQARHVGKNVVTVPAPLDPEGTVLITGGTGTLGGLLARHLVTERGVRHLLLLSRRGADSPGAAELVEQLTELGAEATVAACDAADRDALAALLAQIPAEHPLTGVVHTAGVVDDGVVTALTTEQLATVLRPKADAALHLHELTADRDLAMFVLFSSVAAVLGPPGQGNYAAANGFLDALAAHRRARGLAGASLAWGLWAESSGI
;
A
#
# COMPACT_ATOMS: atom_id res chain seq x y z
N MET A 1 -17.41 -23.81 4.69
CA MET A 1 -18.40 -23.00 5.45
C MET A 1 -19.78 -22.90 4.78
N ALA A 2 -20.02 -23.47 3.62
CA ALA A 2 -21.33 -23.40 2.94
C ALA A 2 -22.42 -24.37 3.48
N LEU A 3 -22.05 -25.31 4.35
CA LEU A 3 -22.97 -26.34 4.86
C LEU A 3 -23.60 -26.02 6.22
N TRP A 4 -23.16 -24.96 6.92
CA TRP A 4 -23.66 -24.58 8.25
C TRP A 4 -25.19 -24.37 8.34
N PRO A 5 -25.88 -23.75 7.36
CA PRO A 5 -27.34 -23.58 7.45
C PRO A 5 -28.13 -24.88 7.36
N ILE A 6 -27.59 -25.92 6.73
CA ILE A 6 -28.27 -27.21 6.50
C ILE A 6 -28.33 -28.03 7.79
N PHE A 7 -27.28 -27.93 8.63
CA PHE A 7 -27.24 -28.69 9.89
C PHE A 7 -28.21 -28.16 10.96
N THR A 8 -28.59 -26.87 10.86
CA THR A 8 -29.59 -26.28 11.77
C THR A 8 -31.01 -26.66 11.37
N LEU A 9 -31.28 -26.94 10.11
CA LEU A 9 -32.58 -27.41 9.61
C LEU A 9 -32.89 -28.88 9.95
N LEU A 10 -31.88 -29.74 10.11
CA LEU A 10 -32.06 -31.14 10.51
C LEU A 10 -32.57 -31.35 11.94
N ALA A 11 -32.40 -30.31 12.81
CA ALA A 11 -32.96 -30.35 14.16
C ALA A 11 -34.47 -30.04 14.21
N ALA A 12 -35.09 -29.58 13.11
CA ALA A 12 -36.48 -29.09 13.04
C ALA A 12 -37.35 -29.90 12.04
N ALA A 13 -36.82 -30.93 11.36
CA ALA A 13 -37.56 -31.67 10.35
C ALA A 13 -38.58 -32.64 10.97
N GLY A 14 -39.87 -32.39 10.73
CA GLY A 14 -40.96 -33.33 11.00
C GLY A 14 -40.87 -34.56 10.08
N THR A 15 -41.49 -35.64 10.52
CA THR A 15 -41.52 -36.96 9.86
C THR A 15 -41.94 -36.91 8.39
N ALA A 16 -40.97 -37.04 7.47
CA ALA A 16 -41.23 -37.34 6.08
C ALA A 16 -41.57 -38.81 5.92
N PRO A 17 -42.35 -39.23 4.88
CA PRO A 17 -42.68 -40.64 4.67
C PRO A 17 -41.40 -41.45 4.47
N PRO A 18 -41.35 -42.70 4.90
CA PRO A 18 -40.15 -43.54 4.85
C PRO A 18 -39.75 -43.75 3.38
N PRO A 19 -38.49 -43.53 3.05
CA PRO A 19 -37.94 -43.97 1.76
C PRO A 19 -37.91 -45.50 1.65
N ALA A 20 -37.85 -46.01 0.42
CA ALA A 20 -37.72 -47.42 0.14
C ALA A 20 -36.57 -48.07 0.91
N ALA A 21 -36.75 -49.33 1.28
CA ALA A 21 -35.94 -50.09 2.21
C ALA A 21 -34.44 -49.83 2.19
N ALA A 22 -33.88 -49.57 3.40
CA ALA A 22 -32.43 -49.44 3.59
C ALA A 22 -31.73 -50.77 3.20
N PRO A 23 -30.50 -50.75 2.69
CA PRO A 23 -29.80 -51.99 2.32
C PRO A 23 -29.53 -52.86 3.55
N ASP A 24 -30.07 -54.08 3.56
CA ASP A 24 -29.80 -55.13 4.54
C ASP A 24 -28.37 -55.67 4.35
N GLY A 25 -27.49 -55.41 5.31
CA GLY A 25 -26.17 -56.06 5.37
C GLY A 25 -25.00 -55.35 4.65
N ALA A 26 -23.89 -56.11 4.56
CA ALA A 26 -22.67 -55.71 3.80
C ALA A 26 -23.00 -55.47 2.31
N ALA A 27 -22.08 -54.89 1.56
CA ALA A 27 -22.25 -54.58 0.12
C ALA A 27 -23.01 -55.68 -0.61
N PRO A 28 -23.98 -55.36 -1.52
CA PRO A 28 -24.76 -56.36 -2.23
C PRO A 28 -23.86 -57.38 -2.93
N ALA A 29 -24.32 -58.64 -2.99
CA ALA A 29 -23.58 -59.69 -3.67
C ALA A 29 -23.42 -59.33 -5.16
N GLY A 30 -22.18 -59.07 -5.58
CA GLY A 30 -21.83 -58.66 -6.94
C GLY A 30 -21.38 -57.23 -7.10
N ALA A 31 -21.46 -56.36 -6.08
CA ALA A 31 -20.92 -55.01 -6.13
C ALA A 31 -19.38 -55.03 -6.18
N GLU A 32 -18.80 -54.20 -7.07
CA GLU A 32 -17.36 -54.09 -7.24
C GLU A 32 -16.76 -53.19 -6.20
N PRO A 33 -15.68 -53.57 -5.49
CA PRO A 33 -15.02 -52.72 -4.51
C PRO A 33 -14.37 -51.53 -5.20
N VAL A 34 -14.47 -50.32 -4.57
CA VAL A 34 -13.83 -49.09 -5.00
C VAL A 34 -12.68 -48.81 -4.03
N GLU A 35 -11.48 -48.53 -4.57
CA GLU A 35 -10.29 -48.16 -3.79
C GLU A 35 -10.52 -46.84 -3.04
N VAL A 36 -10.39 -46.88 -1.74
CA VAL A 36 -10.52 -45.70 -0.87
C VAL A 36 -9.20 -45.29 -0.21
N GLU A 37 -8.15 -46.12 -0.33
CA GLU A 37 -6.80 -45.77 0.13
C GLU A 37 -6.25 -44.65 -0.75
N GLY A 38 -5.75 -43.60 -0.13
CA GLY A 38 -5.32 -42.38 -0.85
C GLY A 38 -6.45 -41.43 -1.28
N PHE A 39 -7.72 -41.74 -1.08
CA PHE A 39 -8.86 -40.92 -1.48
C PHE A 39 -8.75 -39.46 -0.97
N TYR A 40 -8.47 -39.26 0.31
CA TYR A 40 -8.32 -37.92 0.90
C TYR A 40 -7.04 -37.22 0.45
N ALA A 41 -5.97 -37.96 0.13
CA ALA A 41 -4.78 -37.37 -0.47
C ALA A 41 -5.07 -36.88 -1.90
N ALA A 42 -5.81 -37.65 -2.69
CA ALA A 42 -6.24 -37.23 -4.02
C ALA A 42 -7.16 -35.98 -3.97
N LEU A 43 -8.07 -35.91 -3.00
CA LEU A 43 -8.89 -34.71 -2.80
C LEU A 43 -8.04 -33.47 -2.43
N THR A 44 -6.97 -33.64 -1.67
CA THR A 44 -6.06 -32.54 -1.33
C THR A 44 -5.36 -31.97 -2.57
N THR A 45 -5.02 -32.80 -3.57
CA THR A 45 -4.37 -32.33 -4.81
C THR A 45 -5.29 -31.45 -5.67
N VAL A 46 -6.62 -31.61 -5.51
CA VAL A 46 -7.64 -30.78 -6.20
C VAL A 46 -8.21 -29.68 -5.30
N GLY A 47 -7.56 -29.39 -4.16
CA GLY A 47 -7.86 -28.24 -3.30
C GLY A 47 -8.82 -28.53 -2.13
N PHE A 48 -9.14 -29.78 -1.81
CA PHE A 48 -10.00 -30.16 -0.67
C PHE A 48 -9.19 -30.73 0.49
N GLY A 49 -8.93 -29.93 1.49
CA GLY A 49 -8.27 -30.36 2.73
C GLY A 49 -9.29 -30.72 3.83
N TYR A 50 -9.45 -32.01 4.12
CA TYR A 50 -10.32 -32.51 5.20
C TYR A 50 -9.53 -32.75 6.47
N GLY A 51 -9.99 -32.17 7.58
CA GLY A 51 -9.44 -32.46 8.91
C GLY A 51 -9.76 -33.89 9.38
N PRO A 52 -9.08 -34.42 10.43
CA PRO A 52 -9.21 -35.80 10.87
C PRO A 52 -10.66 -36.25 11.15
N ALA A 53 -11.47 -35.37 11.76
CA ALA A 53 -12.87 -35.67 12.07
C ALA A 53 -13.76 -35.89 10.82
N PHE A 54 -13.36 -35.33 9.69
CA PHE A 54 -14.10 -35.41 8.42
C PHE A 54 -13.58 -36.48 7.47
N ARG A 55 -12.62 -37.29 7.87
CA ARG A 55 -12.05 -38.39 7.07
C ARG A 55 -12.73 -39.74 7.44
N GLY A 56 -14.06 -39.73 7.38
CA GLY A 56 -14.86 -40.87 7.85
C GLY A 56 -15.11 -41.99 6.84
N LEU A 57 -14.82 -41.86 5.55
CA LEU A 57 -15.00 -42.89 4.53
C LEU A 57 -14.04 -44.06 4.78
N ARG A 58 -14.60 -45.27 4.95
CA ARG A 58 -13.85 -46.47 5.32
C ARG A 58 -13.79 -47.51 4.21
N ALA A 59 -14.90 -47.69 3.49
CA ALA A 59 -14.99 -48.62 2.37
C ALA A 59 -16.06 -48.12 1.39
N ALA A 60 -15.94 -48.52 0.12
CA ALA A 60 -16.93 -48.22 -0.90
C ALA A 60 -17.02 -49.33 -1.93
N TRP A 61 -18.20 -49.50 -2.52
CA TRP A 61 -18.50 -50.46 -3.58
C TRP A 61 -19.42 -49.81 -4.61
N ARG A 62 -19.39 -50.31 -5.83
CA ARG A 62 -20.27 -49.84 -6.92
C ARG A 62 -21.08 -51.01 -7.51
N ASP A 63 -22.38 -50.76 -7.73
CA ASP A 63 -23.26 -51.64 -8.50
C ASP A 63 -24.10 -50.75 -9.45
N GLY A 64 -23.74 -50.75 -10.70
CA GLY A 64 -24.35 -49.88 -11.72
C GLY A 64 -24.31 -48.42 -11.36
N ALA A 65 -25.48 -47.77 -11.23
CA ALA A 65 -25.62 -46.36 -10.88
C ALA A 65 -25.58 -46.08 -9.36
N THR A 66 -25.45 -47.14 -8.53
CA THR A 66 -25.46 -47.01 -7.07
C THR A 66 -24.05 -47.20 -6.50
N VAL A 67 -23.64 -46.28 -5.62
CA VAL A 67 -22.43 -46.41 -4.80
C VAL A 67 -22.86 -46.71 -3.37
N TYR A 68 -22.30 -47.75 -2.82
CA TYR A 68 -22.43 -48.11 -1.39
C TYR A 68 -21.18 -47.68 -0.66
N ALA A 69 -21.32 -47.16 0.56
CA ALA A 69 -20.19 -46.72 1.35
C ALA A 69 -20.40 -47.02 2.84
N GLU A 70 -19.31 -47.30 3.52
CA GLU A 70 -19.26 -47.33 4.98
C GLU A 70 -18.50 -46.13 5.50
N VAL A 71 -19.12 -45.36 6.39
CA VAL A 71 -18.54 -44.16 7.01
C VAL A 71 -18.64 -44.24 8.52
N ALA A 72 -17.63 -43.74 9.21
CA ALA A 72 -17.62 -43.75 10.67
C ALA A 72 -16.90 -42.51 11.21
N LEU A 73 -17.38 -41.99 12.34
CA LEU A 73 -16.64 -40.98 13.11
C LEU A 73 -15.38 -41.59 13.73
N PRO A 74 -14.32 -40.79 13.94
CA PRO A 74 -13.23 -41.15 14.86
C PRO A 74 -13.79 -41.41 16.28
N SER A 75 -13.16 -42.35 17.01
CA SER A 75 -13.63 -42.77 18.32
C SER A 75 -13.60 -41.66 19.41
N ASP A 76 -12.85 -40.63 19.19
CA ASP A 76 -12.69 -39.46 20.03
C ASP A 76 -13.70 -38.33 19.75
N VAL A 77 -14.52 -38.46 18.69
CA VAL A 77 -15.55 -37.49 18.31
C VAL A 77 -16.92 -37.90 18.86
N PRO A 78 -17.50 -37.17 19.82
CA PRO A 78 -18.81 -37.52 20.38
C PRO A 78 -19.92 -37.22 19.38
N ALA A 79 -20.89 -38.13 19.24
CA ALA A 79 -22.08 -37.94 18.40
C ALA A 79 -23.27 -37.28 19.14
N ASP A 80 -23.14 -37.08 20.44
CA ASP A 80 -24.22 -36.59 21.28
C ASP A 80 -24.65 -35.17 20.92
N GLY A 81 -25.96 -34.93 20.95
CA GLY A 81 -26.52 -33.58 20.65
C GLY A 81 -26.83 -33.35 19.18
N TYR A 82 -26.52 -34.26 18.29
CA TYR A 82 -26.83 -34.20 16.86
C TYR A 82 -27.83 -35.23 16.44
N GLY A 83 -28.73 -34.91 15.51
CA GLY A 83 -29.53 -35.94 14.80
C GLY A 83 -28.60 -36.85 13.99
N VAL A 84 -27.80 -36.27 13.10
CA VAL A 84 -26.62 -36.90 12.49
C VAL A 84 -25.45 -35.95 12.66
N HIS A 85 -24.34 -36.46 13.17
CA HIS A 85 -23.16 -35.64 13.36
C HIS A 85 -22.67 -35.02 12.02
N PRO A 86 -22.38 -33.71 11.94
CA PRO A 86 -21.98 -33.03 10.68
C PRO A 86 -20.86 -33.76 9.93
N ALA A 87 -19.79 -34.16 10.63
CA ALA A 87 -18.67 -34.87 10.01
C ALA A 87 -19.04 -36.26 9.48
N LEU A 88 -20.02 -36.94 10.09
CA LEU A 88 -20.50 -38.23 9.64
C LEU A 88 -21.33 -38.09 8.34
N LEU A 89 -22.23 -37.11 8.29
CA LEU A 89 -23.01 -36.80 7.10
C LEU A 89 -22.12 -36.30 5.94
N ASP A 90 -21.17 -35.44 6.24
CA ASP A 90 -20.21 -34.95 5.23
C ASP A 90 -19.37 -36.12 4.67
N SER A 91 -18.91 -37.04 5.53
CA SER A 91 -18.19 -38.25 5.10
C SER A 91 -19.05 -39.16 4.20
N ALA A 92 -20.36 -39.22 4.44
CA ALA A 92 -21.30 -39.93 3.57
C ALA A 92 -21.41 -39.24 2.21
N LEU A 93 -21.40 -37.93 2.17
CA LEU A 93 -21.42 -37.11 0.94
C LEU A 93 -20.12 -37.23 0.15
N HIS A 94 -18.98 -37.52 0.77
CA HIS A 94 -17.72 -37.73 0.04
C HIS A 94 -17.84 -38.88 -0.97
N ALA A 95 -18.61 -39.91 -0.67
CA ALA A 95 -18.87 -41.04 -1.58
C ALA A 95 -19.63 -40.60 -2.86
N VAL A 96 -20.26 -39.41 -2.89
CA VAL A 96 -20.86 -38.81 -4.08
C VAL A 96 -19.82 -38.66 -5.20
N SER A 97 -18.58 -38.28 -4.86
CA SER A 97 -17.52 -38.18 -5.87
C SER A 97 -17.16 -39.48 -6.55
N LEU A 98 -17.53 -40.62 -5.93
CA LEU A 98 -17.37 -41.95 -6.50
C LEU A 98 -18.51 -42.33 -7.46
N THR A 99 -19.60 -41.57 -7.55
CA THR A 99 -20.68 -41.77 -8.53
C THR A 99 -20.36 -41.26 -9.92
N ALA A 100 -19.36 -40.37 -10.03
CA ALA A 100 -19.00 -39.67 -11.27
C ALA A 100 -18.01 -40.51 -12.11
N GLU A 101 -18.04 -40.33 -13.45
CA GLU A 101 -17.02 -40.87 -14.34
C GLU A 101 -15.66 -40.16 -14.13
N PRO A 102 -14.54 -40.88 -14.29
CA PRO A 102 -13.21 -40.28 -14.20
C PRO A 102 -13.05 -39.15 -15.22
N GLY A 103 -12.66 -37.97 -14.76
CA GLY A 103 -12.41 -36.76 -15.62
C GLY A 103 -13.57 -35.77 -15.68
N THR A 104 -14.68 -36.00 -15.02
CA THR A 104 -15.70 -34.95 -14.79
C THR A 104 -15.20 -33.98 -13.71
N GLY A 105 -15.35 -32.67 -13.96
CA GLY A 105 -14.92 -31.61 -13.06
C GLY A 105 -15.46 -31.77 -11.63
N THR A 106 -14.81 -31.14 -10.67
CA THR A 106 -15.20 -31.23 -9.26
C THR A 106 -16.60 -30.64 -9.04
N ARG A 107 -17.48 -31.43 -8.42
CA ARG A 107 -18.86 -31.05 -8.12
C ARG A 107 -19.10 -31.04 -6.63
N LEU A 108 -19.86 -30.02 -6.17
CA LEU A 108 -20.24 -29.87 -4.76
C LEU A 108 -21.76 -30.05 -4.58
N PRO A 109 -22.20 -30.56 -3.42
CA PRO A 109 -23.58 -30.51 -2.98
C PRO A 109 -24.11 -29.06 -3.03
N PHE A 110 -25.22 -28.83 -3.75
CA PHE A 110 -25.80 -27.52 -3.94
C PHE A 110 -27.22 -27.41 -3.37
N SER A 111 -28.08 -28.39 -3.63
CA SER A 111 -29.45 -28.41 -3.13
C SER A 111 -29.81 -29.81 -2.60
N PHE A 112 -30.59 -29.83 -1.54
CA PHE A 112 -31.07 -31.02 -0.86
C PHE A 112 -32.59 -30.98 -0.81
N GLU A 113 -33.24 -31.99 -1.31
CA GLU A 113 -34.70 -32.14 -1.31
C GLU A 113 -35.14 -33.42 -0.62
N GLY A 114 -36.26 -33.36 0.11
CA GLY A 114 -36.82 -34.52 0.77
C GLY A 114 -35.93 -35.13 1.83
N VAL A 115 -35.29 -34.26 2.68
CA VAL A 115 -34.44 -34.75 3.79
C VAL A 115 -35.29 -35.23 4.93
N GLY A 116 -35.13 -36.52 5.33
CA GLY A 116 -35.82 -37.16 6.45
C GLY A 116 -34.84 -37.77 7.43
N LEU A 117 -35.01 -37.45 8.74
CA LEU A 117 -34.24 -38.05 9.83
C LEU A 117 -35.13 -39.08 10.57
N GLN A 118 -34.67 -40.34 10.67
CA GLN A 118 -35.39 -41.42 11.30
C GLN A 118 -34.80 -41.87 12.65
N ALA A 119 -33.49 -41.68 12.84
CA ALA A 119 -32.81 -41.99 14.10
C ALA A 119 -31.70 -40.94 14.37
N ALA A 120 -31.31 -40.75 15.64
CA ALA A 120 -30.30 -39.81 16.05
C ALA A 120 -29.13 -40.51 16.77
N GLY A 121 -27.96 -39.83 16.81
CA GLY A 121 -26.80 -40.29 17.57
C GLY A 121 -25.98 -41.41 16.94
N ALA A 122 -26.17 -41.68 15.63
CA ALA A 122 -25.33 -42.63 14.91
C ALA A 122 -23.87 -42.20 14.84
N THR A 123 -22.93 -43.10 15.13
CA THR A 123 -21.48 -42.90 15.03
C THR A 123 -20.89 -43.50 13.76
N ALA A 124 -21.65 -44.38 13.09
CA ALA A 124 -21.30 -45.00 11.82
C ALA A 124 -22.54 -45.15 10.95
N LEU A 125 -22.37 -45.06 9.63
CA LEU A 125 -23.46 -45.25 8.67
C LEU A 125 -23.02 -46.17 7.54
N ARG A 126 -24.00 -46.98 7.04
CA ARG A 126 -24.00 -47.60 5.73
C ARG A 126 -24.83 -46.75 4.79
N VAL A 127 -24.24 -46.34 3.69
CA VAL A 127 -24.82 -45.33 2.78
C VAL A 127 -25.01 -45.97 1.42
N ALA A 128 -26.16 -45.74 0.81
CA ALA A 128 -26.42 -46.03 -0.60
C ALA A 128 -26.71 -44.72 -1.33
N LEU A 129 -25.93 -44.43 -2.37
CA LEU A 129 -26.03 -43.25 -3.22
C LEU A 129 -26.41 -43.70 -4.62
N THR A 130 -27.61 -43.37 -5.08
CA THR A 130 -28.10 -43.74 -6.41
C THR A 130 -28.21 -42.49 -7.31
N ALA A 131 -27.44 -42.46 -8.38
CA ALA A 131 -27.53 -41.41 -9.39
C ALA A 131 -28.78 -41.59 -10.27
N GLY A 132 -29.59 -40.55 -10.42
CA GLY A 132 -30.81 -40.52 -11.24
C GLY A 132 -30.92 -39.24 -12.06
N PRO A 133 -31.95 -39.11 -12.92
CA PRO A 133 -32.14 -37.95 -13.78
C PRO A 133 -32.39 -36.64 -12.98
N ASP A 134 -32.98 -36.75 -11.80
CA ASP A 134 -33.36 -35.59 -10.96
C ASP A 134 -32.35 -35.31 -9.85
N GLY A 135 -31.17 -35.96 -9.85
CA GLY A 135 -30.13 -35.81 -8.83
C GLY A 135 -29.70 -37.17 -8.23
N ILE A 136 -29.04 -37.12 -7.08
CA ILE A 136 -28.55 -38.27 -6.36
C ILE A 136 -29.42 -38.51 -5.14
N ALA A 137 -30.05 -39.65 -5.04
CA ALA A 137 -30.73 -40.10 -3.82
C ALA A 137 -29.71 -40.69 -2.83
N LEU A 138 -29.82 -40.33 -1.55
CA LEU A 138 -29.00 -40.88 -0.46
C LEU A 138 -29.89 -41.56 0.58
N HIS A 139 -29.55 -42.82 0.90
CA HIS A 139 -30.16 -43.57 2.00
C HIS A 139 -29.04 -44.01 2.94
N ALA A 140 -29.17 -43.75 4.20
CA ALA A 140 -28.20 -44.15 5.21
C ALA A 140 -28.88 -44.90 6.36
N ALA A 141 -28.29 -46.02 6.73
CA ALA A 141 -28.68 -46.82 7.88
C ALA A 141 -27.52 -46.97 8.86
N ASP A 142 -27.82 -47.33 10.08
CA ASP A 142 -26.80 -47.72 11.06
C ASP A 142 -26.16 -49.10 10.68
N PRO A 143 -25.10 -49.54 11.36
CA PRO A 143 -24.47 -50.81 11.11
C PRO A 143 -25.40 -52.02 11.32
N ALA A 144 -26.50 -51.88 12.05
CA ALA A 144 -27.52 -52.93 12.25
C ALA A 144 -28.60 -52.92 11.17
N GLY A 145 -28.57 -51.96 10.22
CA GLY A 145 -29.54 -51.83 9.13
C GLY A 145 -30.75 -50.95 9.45
N ALA A 146 -30.82 -50.32 10.63
CA ALA A 146 -31.92 -49.44 10.95
C ALA A 146 -31.74 -48.08 10.23
N PRO A 147 -32.78 -47.52 9.56
CA PRO A 147 -32.65 -46.27 8.81
C PRO A 147 -32.36 -45.06 9.73
N VAL A 148 -31.42 -44.21 9.34
CA VAL A 148 -30.97 -43.05 10.08
C VAL A 148 -31.34 -41.77 9.35
N VAL A 149 -30.94 -41.62 8.10
CA VAL A 149 -31.21 -40.41 7.31
C VAL A 149 -31.40 -40.76 5.83
N GLY A 150 -32.36 -40.09 5.19
CA GLY A 150 -32.61 -40.15 3.75
C GLY A 150 -32.65 -38.79 3.13
N ILE A 151 -32.16 -38.69 1.88
CA ILE A 151 -32.24 -37.49 1.04
C ILE A 151 -32.82 -37.96 -0.30
N ALA A 152 -34.00 -37.44 -0.67
CA ALA A 152 -34.67 -37.86 -1.88
C ALA A 152 -33.94 -37.42 -3.16
N SER A 153 -33.42 -36.17 -3.16
CA SER A 153 -32.59 -35.70 -4.25
C SER A 153 -31.52 -34.73 -3.75
N LEU A 154 -30.28 -35.00 -4.16
CA LEU A 154 -29.12 -34.14 -3.98
C LEU A 154 -28.67 -33.64 -5.35
N THR A 155 -28.76 -32.32 -5.57
CA THR A 155 -28.26 -31.69 -6.79
C THR A 155 -26.82 -31.29 -6.59
N LEU A 156 -25.96 -31.62 -7.55
CA LEU A 156 -24.56 -31.23 -7.58
C LEU A 156 -24.36 -30.07 -8.55
N ARG A 157 -23.51 -29.13 -8.17
CA ARG A 157 -23.05 -28.02 -9.02
C ARG A 157 -21.56 -28.13 -9.28
N GLU A 158 -21.18 -27.96 -10.55
CA GLU A 158 -19.78 -27.95 -10.94
C GLU A 158 -19.07 -26.71 -10.34
N LEU A 159 -17.92 -26.97 -9.74
CA LEU A 159 -17.07 -25.92 -9.20
C LEU A 159 -15.97 -25.60 -10.23
N ALA A 160 -16.02 -24.44 -10.84
CA ALA A 160 -14.93 -23.98 -11.69
C ALA A 160 -13.65 -23.84 -10.84
N ALA A 161 -12.52 -24.35 -11.31
CA ALA A 161 -11.23 -24.28 -10.62
C ALA A 161 -10.87 -22.84 -10.19
N ASP A 162 -11.22 -21.87 -11.02
CA ASP A 162 -11.07 -20.45 -10.71
C ASP A 162 -11.90 -19.97 -9.51
N SER A 163 -13.02 -20.61 -9.22
CA SER A 163 -13.87 -20.22 -8.10
C SER A 163 -13.27 -20.58 -6.74
N VAL A 164 -12.52 -21.70 -6.65
CA VAL A 164 -11.81 -22.11 -5.43
C VAL A 164 -10.64 -21.16 -5.17
N ARG A 165 -9.85 -20.87 -6.21
CA ARG A 165 -8.75 -19.90 -6.12
C ARG A 165 -9.26 -18.53 -5.70
N ARG A 166 -10.31 -18.02 -6.36
CA ARG A 166 -10.93 -16.72 -6.01
C ARG A 166 -11.54 -16.73 -4.60
N ALA A 167 -12.08 -17.82 -4.13
CA ALA A 167 -12.57 -17.92 -2.76
C ALA A 167 -11.43 -17.91 -1.74
N GLY A 168 -10.31 -18.59 -2.03
CA GLY A 168 -9.08 -18.51 -1.24
C GLY A 168 -8.49 -17.09 -1.20
N GLU A 169 -8.37 -16.45 -2.36
CA GLU A 169 -7.91 -15.07 -2.47
C GLU A 169 -8.83 -14.09 -1.72
N ARG A 170 -10.14 -14.28 -1.82
CA ARG A 170 -11.12 -13.50 -1.04
C ARG A 170 -10.98 -13.73 0.46
N ALA A 171 -10.79 -14.96 0.90
CA ALA A 171 -10.61 -15.27 2.33
C ALA A 171 -9.36 -14.60 2.90
N VAL A 172 -8.25 -14.60 2.15
CA VAL A 172 -7.04 -13.86 2.52
C VAL A 172 -7.32 -12.37 2.52
N HIS A 173 -7.96 -11.86 1.48
CA HIS A 173 -8.29 -10.44 1.39
C HIS A 173 -9.23 -9.99 2.52
N ASP A 174 -10.25 -10.79 2.85
CA ASP A 174 -11.18 -10.53 3.95
C ASP A 174 -10.51 -10.58 5.34
N ALA A 175 -9.33 -11.18 5.43
CA ALA A 175 -8.50 -11.21 6.64
C ALA A 175 -7.52 -10.03 6.72
N LEU A 176 -7.42 -9.19 5.68
CA LEU A 176 -6.55 -8.01 5.69
C LEU A 176 -7.26 -6.80 6.29
N PHE A 177 -6.59 -6.18 7.25
CA PHE A 177 -7.03 -4.96 7.90
C PHE A 177 -6.00 -3.85 7.70
N THR A 178 -6.46 -2.62 7.78
CA THR A 178 -5.62 -1.42 7.74
C THR A 178 -6.04 -0.47 8.86
N VAL A 179 -5.14 0.42 9.25
CA VAL A 179 -5.49 1.55 10.11
C VAL A 179 -5.97 2.69 9.22
N ASP A 180 -7.26 2.98 9.26
CA ASP A 180 -7.86 4.14 8.61
C ASP A 180 -7.91 5.33 9.57
N TRP A 181 -7.53 6.51 9.08
CA TRP A 181 -7.60 7.76 9.84
C TRP A 181 -8.85 8.53 9.44
N SER A 182 -9.94 8.22 10.12
CA SER A 182 -11.25 8.82 9.85
C SER A 182 -11.34 10.23 10.43
N PRO A 183 -11.96 11.19 9.70
CA PRO A 183 -12.24 12.53 10.26
C PRO A 183 -13.11 12.40 11.50
N LEU A 184 -12.76 13.12 12.56
CA LEU A 184 -13.62 13.25 13.74
C LEU A 184 -14.77 14.23 13.40
N PRO A 185 -16.04 13.79 13.36
CA PRO A 185 -17.15 14.60 12.84
C PRO A 185 -17.64 15.61 13.89
N ARG A 186 -16.74 16.45 14.38
CA ARG A 186 -17.06 17.56 15.27
C ARG A 186 -16.20 18.78 14.94
N GLN A 187 -16.70 19.96 15.25
CA GLN A 187 -15.91 21.18 15.18
C GLN A 187 -14.85 21.18 16.29
N ALA A 188 -13.77 21.92 16.09
CA ALA A 188 -12.78 22.13 17.11
C ALA A 188 -13.47 22.62 18.39
N PRO A 189 -13.19 22.01 19.57
CA PRO A 189 -13.68 22.52 20.85
C PRO A 189 -13.28 23.99 21.06
N ALA A 190 -13.97 24.67 21.93
CA ALA A 190 -13.55 26.00 22.34
C ALA A 190 -12.13 25.93 22.93
N ARG A 191 -11.33 26.96 22.68
CA ARG A 191 -9.97 27.03 23.23
C ARG A 191 -10.04 26.98 24.74
N PRO A 192 -9.37 26.02 25.40
CA PRO A 192 -9.38 25.92 26.86
C PRO A 192 -8.56 27.06 27.47
N ASP A 193 -8.84 27.37 28.74
CA ASP A 193 -7.90 28.12 29.55
C ASP A 193 -6.69 27.23 29.87
N THR A 194 -5.57 27.53 29.23
CA THR A 194 -4.30 26.79 29.41
C THR A 194 -3.41 27.36 30.50
N SER A 195 -3.89 28.37 31.26
CA SER A 195 -3.08 29.03 32.29
C SER A 195 -2.58 28.05 33.39
N ALA A 196 -3.35 26.98 33.65
CA ALA A 196 -2.97 25.91 34.55
C ALA A 196 -2.20 24.74 33.90
N TRP A 197 -1.99 24.74 32.60
CA TRP A 197 -1.21 23.70 31.93
C TRP A 197 0.28 23.95 32.14
N ARG A 198 1.05 22.87 32.21
CA ARG A 198 2.49 22.96 32.39
C ARG A 198 3.20 22.00 31.44
N ASP A 199 4.31 22.42 30.86
CA ASP A 199 5.26 21.49 30.28
C ASP A 199 5.83 20.62 31.38
N LEU A 200 6.05 19.34 31.10
CA LEU A 200 6.50 18.37 32.09
C LEU A 200 7.77 18.84 32.80
N ASP A 201 8.74 19.36 32.03
CA ASP A 201 10.02 19.84 32.53
C ASP A 201 9.92 21.16 33.34
N ALA A 202 8.78 21.86 33.27
CA ALA A 202 8.54 23.15 33.93
C ALA A 202 7.62 23.05 35.16
N VAL A 203 7.29 21.86 35.61
CA VAL A 203 6.38 21.67 36.78
C VAL A 203 7.16 21.85 38.06
N GLU A 204 6.90 22.91 38.79
CA GLU A 204 7.47 23.18 40.11
C GLU A 204 6.95 22.22 41.19
N ALA A 205 7.78 21.93 42.20
CA ALA A 205 7.40 21.11 43.32
C ALA A 205 6.20 21.73 44.09
N GLY A 206 5.18 20.91 44.41
CA GLY A 206 3.96 21.35 45.07
C GLY A 206 2.90 21.94 44.13
N THR A 207 3.08 21.91 42.79
CA THR A 207 2.08 22.25 41.79
C THR A 207 1.35 21.00 41.32
N GLU A 208 0.01 21.03 41.24
CA GLU A 208 -0.85 19.96 40.74
C GLU A 208 -1.57 20.42 39.45
N PRO A 209 -0.93 20.42 38.31
CA PRO A 209 -1.56 20.86 37.07
C PRO A 209 -2.59 19.83 36.58
N PRO A 210 -3.76 20.25 36.03
CA PRO A 210 -4.75 19.32 35.49
C PRO A 210 -4.26 18.65 34.18
N VAL A 211 -3.41 19.35 33.44
CA VAL A 211 -2.82 18.88 32.18
C VAL A 211 -1.32 19.14 32.19
N VAL A 212 -0.59 18.09 31.87
CA VAL A 212 0.86 18.12 31.65
C VAL A 212 1.13 17.91 30.18
N VAL A 213 1.99 18.70 29.59
CA VAL A 213 2.35 18.60 28.16
C VAL A 213 3.76 18.04 28.03
N LEU A 214 3.92 17.05 27.18
CA LEU A 214 5.20 16.54 26.75
C LEU A 214 5.34 16.78 25.24
N SER A 215 6.11 17.78 24.86
CA SER A 215 6.41 18.06 23.46
C SER A 215 7.58 17.20 23.00
N VAL A 216 7.36 16.36 21.98
CA VAL A 216 8.39 15.52 21.38
C VAL A 216 8.73 16.13 20.00
N PRO A 217 9.84 16.88 19.88
CA PRO A 217 10.24 17.45 18.60
C PRO A 217 10.67 16.34 17.62
N PRO A 218 10.46 16.53 16.31
CA PRO A 218 10.93 15.59 15.30
C PRO A 218 12.44 15.34 15.46
N ALA A 219 12.82 14.07 15.49
CA ALA A 219 14.21 13.69 15.65
C ALA A 219 14.92 13.60 14.29
N PRO A 220 16.26 13.86 14.24
CA PRO A 220 17.03 13.57 13.04
C PRO A 220 16.91 12.10 12.63
N ALA A 221 17.05 11.81 11.34
CA ALA A 221 17.10 10.45 10.87
C ALA A 221 18.29 9.68 11.49
N GLY A 222 18.07 8.42 11.86
CA GLY A 222 19.13 7.55 12.38
C GLY A 222 18.73 6.74 13.61
N ALA A 223 19.23 5.50 13.70
CA ALA A 223 18.92 4.56 14.77
C ALA A 223 19.25 5.10 16.18
N PRO A 224 20.39 5.82 16.40
CA PRO A 224 20.67 6.41 17.71
C PRO A 224 19.63 7.47 18.14
N ALA A 225 19.08 8.22 17.20
CA ALA A 225 18.07 9.23 17.52
C ALA A 225 16.75 8.56 17.94
N VAL A 226 16.32 7.52 17.24
CA VAL A 226 15.11 6.75 17.59
C VAL A 226 15.22 6.21 19.03
N ARG A 227 16.34 5.53 19.35
CA ARG A 227 16.56 4.98 20.70
C ARG A 227 16.58 6.06 21.77
N ARG A 228 17.31 7.16 21.54
CA ARG A 228 17.38 8.27 22.49
C ARG A 228 15.99 8.87 22.75
N THR A 229 15.29 9.27 21.72
CA THR A 229 13.94 9.87 21.86
C THR A 229 12.98 8.93 22.58
N THR A 230 12.97 7.64 22.22
CA THR A 230 12.09 6.66 22.86
C THR A 230 12.47 6.45 24.34
N THR A 231 13.77 6.46 24.67
CA THR A 231 14.27 6.36 26.06
C THR A 231 13.92 7.59 26.90
N GLU A 232 14.11 8.78 26.34
CA GLU A 232 13.77 10.05 27.01
C GLU A 232 12.27 10.11 27.30
N VAL A 233 11.43 9.73 26.34
CA VAL A 233 9.97 9.69 26.53
C VAL A 233 9.56 8.63 27.54
N LEU A 234 10.20 7.44 27.55
CA LEU A 234 9.93 6.42 28.55
C LEU A 234 10.19 6.96 29.95
N GLY A 235 11.34 7.58 30.20
CA GLY A 235 11.67 8.18 31.49
C GLY A 235 10.71 9.28 31.92
N ALA A 236 10.33 10.15 30.98
CA ALA A 236 9.36 11.22 31.22
C ALA A 236 7.97 10.69 31.61
N VAL A 237 7.52 9.63 30.93
CA VAL A 237 6.22 8.98 31.20
C VAL A 237 6.25 8.22 32.53
N GLN A 238 7.36 7.57 32.86
CA GLN A 238 7.55 6.92 34.17
C GLN A 238 7.49 7.97 35.29
N GLU A 239 8.22 9.09 35.16
CA GLU A 239 8.12 10.19 36.14
C GLU A 239 6.69 10.72 36.30
N PHE A 240 5.98 10.91 35.18
CA PHE A 240 4.59 11.37 35.21
C PHE A 240 3.67 10.36 35.89
N LEU A 241 3.85 9.07 35.68
CA LEU A 241 2.97 8.03 36.25
C LEU A 241 3.26 7.78 37.71
N ASP A 242 4.52 7.88 38.17
CA ASP A 242 4.95 7.57 39.54
C ASP A 242 4.79 8.76 40.49
N ALA A 243 4.85 9.98 40.03
CA ALA A 243 4.79 11.16 40.90
C ALA A 243 3.37 11.47 41.37
N GLU A 244 3.16 11.49 42.68
CA GLU A 244 1.86 11.74 43.33
C GLU A 244 1.25 13.06 42.88
N ARG A 245 2.05 14.11 42.64
CA ARG A 245 1.62 15.43 42.12
C ARG A 245 0.84 15.35 40.78
N PHE A 246 1.01 14.27 40.04
CA PHE A 246 0.35 14.06 38.75
C PHE A 246 -0.82 13.07 38.83
N ALA A 247 -1.19 12.58 40.02
CA ALA A 247 -2.20 11.53 40.16
C ALA A 247 -3.54 11.84 39.48
N ALA A 248 -3.97 13.12 39.49
CA ALA A 248 -5.19 13.60 38.83
C ALA A 248 -4.95 14.22 37.44
N ALA A 249 -3.69 14.36 37.00
CA ALA A 249 -3.35 15.02 35.77
C ALA A 249 -3.52 14.08 34.56
N ARG A 250 -3.75 14.68 33.39
CA ARG A 250 -3.63 14.03 32.08
C ARG A 250 -2.34 14.46 31.38
N LEU A 251 -1.61 13.52 30.84
CA LEU A 251 -0.44 13.78 29.99
C LEU A 251 -0.87 13.91 28.52
N VAL A 252 -0.56 15.03 27.90
CA VAL A 252 -0.74 15.24 26.47
C VAL A 252 0.63 15.17 25.79
N VAL A 253 0.84 14.13 25.01
CA VAL A 253 2.09 13.96 24.25
C VAL A 253 1.89 14.47 22.84
N VAL A 254 2.66 15.50 22.47
CA VAL A 254 2.54 16.20 21.19
C VAL A 254 3.71 15.84 20.31
N THR A 255 3.43 15.20 19.17
CA THR A 255 4.39 14.90 18.10
C THR A 255 4.07 15.71 16.84
N ARG A 256 4.93 15.61 15.83
CA ARG A 256 4.69 16.23 14.52
C ARG A 256 5.13 15.31 13.39
N GLY A 257 4.16 14.81 12.59
CA GLY A 257 4.45 13.94 11.44
C GLY A 257 4.85 12.52 11.82
N ALA A 258 4.44 12.04 13.00
CA ALA A 258 4.72 10.69 13.49
C ALA A 258 3.77 9.62 12.90
N VAL A 259 2.59 10.02 12.40
CA VAL A 259 1.59 9.09 11.84
C VAL A 259 1.10 9.52 10.46
N PRO A 260 0.78 8.56 9.56
CA PRO A 260 0.31 8.85 8.20
C PRO A 260 -1.21 9.09 8.19
N ALA A 261 -1.64 10.21 8.79
CA ALA A 261 -3.06 10.45 9.06
C ALA A 261 -3.87 10.99 7.88
N ALA A 262 -3.24 11.29 6.74
CA ALA A 262 -3.92 11.70 5.51
C ALA A 262 -3.44 10.87 4.32
N PRO A 263 -4.29 10.67 3.29
CA PRO A 263 -3.91 9.96 2.09
C PRO A 263 -2.65 10.56 1.45
N GLY A 264 -1.67 9.71 1.11
CA GLY A 264 -0.41 10.12 0.50
C GLY A 264 0.53 10.92 1.41
N GLN A 265 0.19 11.13 2.69
CA GLN A 265 1.03 11.85 3.63
C GLN A 265 2.20 10.97 4.10
N PRO A 266 3.45 11.45 3.98
CA PRO A 266 4.60 10.73 4.51
C PRO A 266 4.62 10.76 6.04
N VAL A 267 5.17 9.71 6.64
CA VAL A 267 5.70 9.79 8.01
C VAL A 267 7.07 10.44 7.93
N THR A 268 7.21 11.59 8.57
CA THR A 268 8.45 12.38 8.58
C THR A 268 9.24 12.22 9.86
N ASP A 269 8.61 11.80 10.95
CA ASP A 269 9.23 11.55 12.25
C ASP A 269 9.10 10.07 12.66
N LEU A 270 10.10 9.28 12.28
CA LEU A 270 10.17 7.85 12.61
C LEU A 270 10.38 7.60 14.11
N ALA A 271 11.07 8.50 14.81
CA ALA A 271 11.25 8.40 16.25
C ALA A 271 9.93 8.65 17.00
N GLY A 272 9.18 9.68 16.59
CA GLY A 272 7.82 9.91 17.08
C GLY A 272 6.88 8.73 16.85
N ALA A 273 7.03 8.01 15.73
CA ALA A 273 6.23 6.81 15.48
C ALA A 273 6.54 5.67 16.48
N ALA A 274 7.81 5.48 16.83
CA ALA A 274 8.19 4.54 17.91
C ALA A 274 7.59 4.97 19.26
N VAL A 275 7.63 6.27 19.57
CA VAL A 275 6.97 6.85 20.75
C VAL A 275 5.48 6.55 20.77
N TRP A 276 4.80 6.67 19.64
CA TRP A 276 3.37 6.30 19.54
C TRP A 276 3.13 4.84 19.89
N GLY A 277 3.95 3.93 19.39
CA GLY A 277 3.88 2.51 19.75
C GLY A 277 4.05 2.27 21.24
N LEU A 278 5.09 2.83 21.86
CA LEU A 278 5.34 2.77 23.31
C LEU A 278 4.12 3.23 24.11
N LEU A 279 3.58 4.39 23.75
CA LEU A 279 2.55 5.05 24.54
C LEU A 279 1.15 4.47 24.33
N ARG A 280 0.88 3.73 23.27
CA ARG A 280 -0.32 2.90 23.14
C ARG A 280 -0.39 1.84 24.25
N SER A 281 0.74 1.22 24.60
CA SER A 281 0.78 0.32 25.75
C SER A 281 0.56 1.07 27.08
N ALA A 282 1.15 2.24 27.25
CA ALA A 282 0.88 3.10 28.40
C ALA A 282 -0.61 3.51 28.51
N GLN A 283 -1.27 3.77 27.39
CA GLN A 283 -2.72 4.05 27.36
C GLN A 283 -3.55 2.84 27.80
N SER A 284 -3.14 1.64 27.44
CA SER A 284 -3.80 0.39 27.85
C SER A 284 -3.57 0.06 29.33
N GLU A 285 -2.36 0.34 29.84
CA GLU A 285 -2.00 0.14 31.24
C GLU A 285 -2.63 1.19 32.16
N HIS A 286 -2.77 2.43 31.69
CA HIS A 286 -3.27 3.59 32.43
C HIS A 286 -4.37 4.33 31.64
N PRO A 287 -5.56 3.75 31.53
CA PRO A 287 -6.65 4.33 30.74
C PRO A 287 -7.00 5.77 31.15
N GLY A 288 -7.14 6.65 30.15
CA GLY A 288 -7.48 8.05 30.35
C GLY A 288 -6.34 8.96 30.81
N ARG A 289 -5.16 8.42 31.16
CA ARG A 289 -4.03 9.20 31.68
C ARG A 289 -3.17 9.84 30.58
N VAL A 290 -3.12 9.25 29.39
CA VAL A 290 -2.26 9.69 28.28
C VAL A 290 -3.10 9.97 27.04
N LEU A 291 -2.90 11.14 26.42
CA LEU A 291 -3.40 11.50 25.09
C LEU A 291 -2.25 11.63 24.13
N LEU A 292 -2.33 10.98 22.98
CA LEU A 292 -1.42 11.15 21.85
C LEU A 292 -2.01 12.13 20.84
N LEU A 293 -1.23 13.17 20.49
CA LEU A 293 -1.65 14.17 19.52
C LEU A 293 -0.52 14.43 18.52
N ASP A 294 -0.77 14.13 17.22
CA ASP A 294 0.18 14.38 16.15
C ASP A 294 -0.21 15.59 15.32
N ARG A 295 0.70 16.56 15.19
CA ARG A 295 0.50 17.78 14.42
C ARG A 295 0.91 17.59 12.97
N ASP A 296 0.34 18.41 12.10
CA ASP A 296 0.68 18.38 10.68
C ASP A 296 2.17 18.72 10.45
N PRO A 297 2.92 17.87 9.71
CA PRO A 297 4.31 18.16 9.37
C PRO A 297 4.47 19.39 8.47
N ALA A 298 3.46 19.70 7.63
CA ALA A 298 3.51 20.82 6.71
C ALA A 298 3.41 22.19 7.38
N GLY A 299 3.13 22.24 8.69
CA GLY A 299 2.94 23.51 9.41
C GLY A 299 1.46 23.83 9.62
N GLY A 300 1.21 25.07 10.07
CA GLY A 300 -0.11 25.48 10.51
C GLY A 300 -0.31 25.10 11.97
N ASP A 301 -0.21 26.09 12.85
CA ASP A 301 -0.54 25.90 14.26
C ASP A 301 -2.06 25.93 14.42
N ALA A 302 -2.72 24.86 13.94
CA ALA A 302 -4.08 24.59 14.40
C ALA A 302 -4.05 24.62 15.94
N ASP A 303 -5.08 25.18 16.55
CA ASP A 303 -5.17 25.26 18.00
C ASP A 303 -5.27 23.84 18.60
N TRP A 304 -4.11 23.17 18.71
CA TRP A 304 -4.02 21.79 19.19
C TRP A 304 -4.49 21.69 20.65
N GLN A 305 -4.37 22.79 21.41
CA GLN A 305 -4.83 22.82 22.80
C GLN A 305 -6.34 22.61 22.90
N ALA A 306 -7.11 23.12 21.94
CA ALA A 306 -8.55 22.85 21.90
C ALA A 306 -8.85 21.36 21.71
N TRP A 307 -8.10 20.68 20.84
CA TRP A 307 -8.26 19.25 20.61
C TRP A 307 -7.75 18.39 21.77
N ALA A 308 -6.80 18.86 22.55
CA ALA A 308 -6.31 18.17 23.74
C ALA A 308 -7.35 18.04 24.87
N THR A 309 -8.48 18.73 24.78
CA THR A 309 -9.61 18.60 25.73
C THR A 309 -10.59 17.49 25.36
N VAL A 310 -10.37 16.78 24.25
CA VAL A 310 -11.22 15.65 23.83
C VAL A 310 -10.95 14.44 24.73
N ASP A 311 -11.98 13.93 25.41
CA ASP A 311 -11.83 12.88 26.41
C ASP A 311 -12.12 11.46 25.88
N ASP A 312 -12.93 11.36 24.84
CA ASP A 312 -13.41 10.09 24.26
C ASP A 312 -12.48 9.50 23.19
N GLU A 313 -11.42 10.22 22.81
CA GLU A 313 -10.45 9.76 21.83
C GLU A 313 -9.02 9.89 22.37
N PRO A 314 -8.35 8.76 22.63
CA PRO A 314 -7.00 8.77 23.19
C PRO A 314 -5.89 9.08 22.17
N GLN A 315 -6.21 9.09 20.87
CA GLN A 315 -5.27 9.29 19.79
C GLN A 315 -5.87 10.24 18.73
N LEU A 316 -5.20 11.34 18.47
CA LEU A 316 -5.62 12.38 17.53
C LEU A 316 -4.49 12.75 16.58
N ALA A 317 -4.80 12.92 15.30
CA ALA A 317 -3.92 13.55 14.34
C ALA A 317 -4.60 14.79 13.74
N LEU A 318 -3.95 15.94 13.85
CA LEU A 318 -4.47 17.20 13.32
C LEU A 318 -3.98 17.39 11.89
N ARG A 319 -4.91 17.49 10.94
CA ARG A 319 -4.64 17.67 9.52
C ARG A 319 -5.67 18.61 8.91
N GLU A 320 -5.23 19.53 8.08
CA GLU A 320 -6.13 20.46 7.36
C GLU A 320 -7.13 21.21 8.30
N GLY A 321 -6.70 21.54 9.51
CA GLY A 321 -7.51 22.24 10.50
C GLY A 321 -8.57 21.37 11.24
N GLY A 322 -8.62 20.07 10.96
CA GLY A 322 -9.50 19.10 11.62
C GLY A 322 -8.74 18.00 12.36
N ALA A 323 -9.43 17.26 13.23
CA ALA A 323 -8.89 16.09 13.89
C ALA A 323 -9.28 14.81 13.15
N ARG A 324 -8.37 13.85 13.13
CA ARG A 324 -8.56 12.49 12.64
C ARG A 324 -8.25 11.49 13.74
N VAL A 325 -8.94 10.37 13.71
CA VAL A 325 -8.82 9.29 14.69
C VAL A 325 -8.54 7.97 14.01
N PRO A 326 -7.67 7.09 14.57
CA PRO A 326 -7.35 5.81 13.97
C PRO A 326 -8.49 4.81 14.21
N ARG A 327 -8.84 4.05 13.18
CA ARG A 327 -9.81 2.95 13.22
C ARG A 327 -9.25 1.75 12.46
N ILE A 328 -9.45 0.55 12.99
CA ILE A 328 -9.15 -0.68 12.25
C ILE A 328 -10.29 -0.91 11.28
N ALA A 329 -9.99 -0.91 9.99
CA ALA A 329 -10.92 -1.15 8.91
C ALA A 329 -10.47 -2.35 8.06
N ARG A 330 -11.42 -3.09 7.48
CA ARG A 330 -11.07 -4.08 6.46
C ARG A 330 -10.53 -3.37 5.22
N GLN A 331 -9.50 -3.92 4.62
CA GLN A 331 -9.00 -3.39 3.35
C GLN A 331 -10.07 -3.57 2.27
N SER A 332 -10.47 -2.48 1.62
CA SER A 332 -11.46 -2.53 0.54
C SER A 332 -10.83 -3.01 -0.76
N ALA A 333 -11.29 -4.14 -1.29
CA ALA A 333 -10.88 -4.62 -2.61
C ALA A 333 -11.33 -3.69 -3.75
N ALA A 334 -12.39 -2.92 -3.53
CA ALA A 334 -12.98 -2.04 -4.55
C ALA A 334 -12.11 -0.81 -4.88
N GLU A 335 -11.15 -0.48 -4.04
CA GLU A 335 -10.27 0.68 -4.24
C GLU A 335 -8.91 0.32 -4.86
N VAL A 336 -8.64 -0.96 -5.09
CA VAL A 336 -7.37 -1.45 -5.63
C VAL A 336 -7.61 -2.11 -6.99
N LEU A 337 -7.01 -1.55 -8.04
CA LEU A 337 -7.12 -2.08 -9.39
C LEU A 337 -6.38 -3.43 -9.50
N ALA A 338 -7.07 -4.43 -10.07
CA ALA A 338 -6.46 -5.73 -10.31
C ALA A 338 -5.51 -5.67 -11.52
N VAL A 339 -4.32 -6.24 -11.37
CA VAL A 339 -3.42 -6.48 -12.51
C VAL A 339 -4.02 -7.59 -13.36
N PRO A 340 -4.08 -7.46 -14.70
CA PRO A 340 -4.64 -8.48 -15.57
C PRO A 340 -3.89 -9.80 -15.46
N ASP A 341 -4.61 -10.91 -15.27
CA ASP A 341 -4.03 -12.25 -15.17
C ASP A 341 -3.31 -12.64 -16.47
N GLY A 342 -2.09 -13.16 -16.36
CA GLY A 342 -1.30 -13.64 -17.51
C GLY A 342 -0.86 -12.58 -18.50
N ALA A 343 -1.11 -11.30 -18.26
CA ALA A 343 -0.67 -10.22 -19.16
C ALA A 343 0.83 -9.96 -18.99
N GLY A 344 1.60 -10.05 -20.07
CA GLY A 344 3.00 -9.65 -20.09
C GLY A 344 3.14 -8.14 -19.89
N ALA A 345 2.54 -7.36 -20.75
CA ALA A 345 2.47 -5.90 -20.66
C ALA A 345 1.04 -5.43 -20.36
N TRP A 346 0.92 -4.43 -19.50
CA TRP A 346 -0.33 -3.78 -19.14
C TRP A 346 -0.11 -2.29 -18.88
N ARG A 347 -1.19 -1.51 -18.97
CA ARG A 347 -1.20 -0.09 -18.60
C ARG A 347 -2.49 0.31 -17.88
N LEU A 348 -2.43 1.41 -17.14
CA LEU A 348 -3.61 2.09 -16.65
C LEU A 348 -4.29 2.80 -17.81
N ASP A 349 -5.55 2.52 -18.01
CA ASP A 349 -6.38 3.16 -19.02
C ASP A 349 -7.81 3.37 -18.51
N VAL A 350 -8.63 4.08 -19.27
CA VAL A 350 -10.04 4.29 -18.97
C VAL A 350 -10.89 3.42 -19.90
N THR A 351 -11.71 2.55 -19.33
CA THR A 351 -12.59 1.64 -20.09
C THR A 351 -13.77 2.37 -20.74
N ALA A 352 -14.22 3.45 -20.13
CA ALA A 352 -15.22 4.39 -20.66
C ALA A 352 -15.04 5.75 -19.99
N GLN A 353 -14.94 6.81 -20.77
CA GLN A 353 -14.79 8.18 -20.26
C GLN A 353 -16.04 8.62 -19.47
N GLY A 354 -15.84 9.55 -18.52
CA GLY A 354 -16.91 10.20 -17.77
C GLY A 354 -16.83 10.04 -16.25
N THR A 355 -16.18 9.00 -15.74
CA THR A 355 -15.99 8.78 -14.29
C THR A 355 -14.65 8.14 -13.98
N LEU A 356 -14.09 8.45 -12.80
CA LEU A 356 -12.82 7.90 -12.34
C LEU A 356 -12.90 6.40 -12.00
N GLU A 357 -14.08 5.89 -11.70
CA GLU A 357 -14.33 4.48 -11.39
C GLU A 357 -14.11 3.56 -12.60
N ASN A 358 -14.05 4.11 -13.81
CA ASN A 358 -13.76 3.39 -15.05
C ASN A 358 -12.27 3.22 -15.33
N LEU A 359 -11.39 3.68 -14.44
CA LEU A 359 -9.96 3.38 -14.52
C LEU A 359 -9.72 1.88 -14.30
N ALA A 360 -8.89 1.28 -15.13
CA ALA A 360 -8.52 -0.13 -15.05
C ALA A 360 -7.08 -0.36 -15.55
N LEU A 361 -6.45 -1.41 -15.07
CA LEU A 361 -5.22 -1.92 -15.67
C LEU A 361 -5.61 -2.87 -16.81
N VAL A 362 -5.23 -2.52 -18.03
CA VAL A 362 -5.60 -3.27 -19.24
C VAL A 362 -4.37 -3.88 -19.92
N PRO A 363 -4.48 -5.08 -20.52
CA PRO A 363 -3.39 -5.68 -21.31
C PRO A 363 -3.00 -4.81 -22.50
N VAL A 364 -1.71 -4.73 -22.79
CA VAL A 364 -1.13 -3.96 -23.92
C VAL A 364 -0.09 -4.82 -24.63
N PRO A 365 -0.51 -5.83 -25.41
CA PRO A 365 0.42 -6.74 -26.07
C PRO A 365 1.32 -6.03 -27.10
N GLU A 366 0.87 -4.88 -27.64
CA GLU A 366 1.68 -4.06 -28.56
C GLU A 366 2.94 -3.47 -27.92
N ALA A 367 3.01 -3.37 -26.59
CA ALA A 367 4.21 -2.93 -25.89
C ALA A 367 5.38 -3.94 -26.03
N ASP A 368 5.11 -5.18 -26.40
CA ASP A 368 6.09 -6.23 -26.65
C ASP A 368 6.45 -6.38 -28.17
N ALA A 369 5.87 -5.55 -29.05
CA ALA A 369 6.18 -5.56 -30.49
C ALA A 369 7.65 -5.15 -30.75
N PRO A 370 8.27 -5.58 -31.84
CA PRO A 370 9.62 -5.17 -32.20
C PRO A 370 9.80 -3.65 -32.24
N LEU A 371 10.92 -3.16 -31.73
CA LEU A 371 11.21 -1.73 -31.63
C LEU A 371 11.53 -1.12 -33.01
N GLY A 372 11.09 0.09 -33.25
CA GLY A 372 11.63 0.95 -34.31
C GLY A 372 13.08 1.36 -34.01
N ALA A 373 13.83 1.75 -35.05
CA ALA A 373 15.28 1.98 -34.97
C ALA A 373 15.68 2.98 -33.85
N GLY A 374 14.92 4.06 -33.65
CA GLY A 374 15.20 5.09 -32.63
C GLY A 374 14.41 4.93 -31.33
N GLN A 375 13.74 3.80 -31.13
CA GLN A 375 12.89 3.60 -29.95
C GLN A 375 13.62 2.87 -28.82
N VAL A 376 13.09 3.06 -27.60
CA VAL A 376 13.57 2.43 -26.38
C VAL A 376 12.37 1.85 -25.61
N ARG A 377 12.49 0.58 -25.20
CA ARG A 377 11.52 -0.05 -24.30
C ARG A 377 12.00 0.07 -22.87
N VAL A 378 11.14 0.59 -22.01
CA VAL A 378 11.44 0.89 -20.61
C VAL A 378 10.53 0.07 -19.69
N ALA A 379 11.11 -0.64 -18.73
CA ALA A 379 10.40 -1.15 -17.57
C ALA A 379 10.13 0.03 -16.64
N VAL A 380 8.91 0.52 -16.66
CA VAL A 380 8.52 1.69 -15.84
C VAL A 380 8.52 1.31 -14.35
N ARG A 381 9.02 2.23 -13.52
CA ARG A 381 9.02 2.12 -12.06
C ARG A 381 8.19 3.21 -11.40
N ALA A 382 8.10 4.37 -12.07
CA ALA A 382 7.29 5.48 -11.61
C ALA A 382 6.82 6.32 -12.80
N ALA A 383 5.65 6.93 -12.71
CA ALA A 383 5.12 7.83 -13.71
C ALA A 383 4.40 9.02 -13.07
N GLY A 384 4.64 10.22 -13.60
CA GLY A 384 4.06 11.44 -13.08
C GLY A 384 2.61 11.62 -13.51
N VAL A 385 1.74 11.92 -12.55
CA VAL A 385 0.32 12.22 -12.81
C VAL A 385 0.15 13.71 -13.09
N ASN A 386 -0.55 14.02 -14.16
CA ASN A 386 -0.83 15.37 -14.59
C ASN A 386 -2.34 15.64 -14.59
N PHE A 387 -2.76 16.90 -14.44
CA PHE A 387 -4.18 17.25 -14.46
C PHE A 387 -4.85 16.88 -15.78
N ARG A 388 -4.08 16.85 -16.87
CA ARG A 388 -4.49 16.35 -18.18
C ARG A 388 -5.03 14.91 -18.11
N ASP A 389 -4.41 14.04 -17.32
CA ASP A 389 -4.81 12.64 -17.20
C ASP A 389 -6.21 12.51 -16.57
N VAL A 390 -6.51 13.37 -15.59
CA VAL A 390 -7.85 13.48 -14.99
C VAL A 390 -8.87 13.96 -16.03
N LEU A 391 -8.54 14.99 -16.83
CA LEU A 391 -9.41 15.49 -17.88
C LEU A 391 -9.67 14.44 -18.97
N ILE A 392 -8.67 13.65 -19.36
CA ILE A 392 -8.83 12.52 -20.30
C ILE A 392 -9.81 11.49 -19.74
N THR A 393 -9.64 11.10 -18.49
CA THR A 393 -10.51 10.11 -17.82
C THR A 393 -11.98 10.60 -17.77
N LEU A 394 -12.19 11.88 -17.51
CA LEU A 394 -13.53 12.49 -17.43
C LEU A 394 -14.12 12.86 -18.81
N GLY A 395 -13.39 12.64 -19.91
CA GLY A 395 -13.86 13.03 -21.25
C GLY A 395 -13.89 14.54 -21.49
N MET A 396 -13.15 15.29 -20.71
CA MET A 396 -13.10 16.76 -20.75
C MET A 396 -11.85 17.27 -21.52
N TYR A 397 -10.96 16.39 -21.96
CA TYR A 397 -9.80 16.76 -22.74
C TYR A 397 -10.18 16.83 -24.23
N PRO A 398 -9.90 17.94 -24.97
CA PRO A 398 -10.45 18.16 -26.29
C PRO A 398 -9.90 17.22 -27.38
N ASP A 399 -8.71 16.64 -27.16
CA ASP A 399 -8.05 15.80 -28.15
C ASP A 399 -8.09 14.32 -27.71
N HIS A 400 -8.03 13.39 -28.68
CA HIS A 400 -7.74 11.99 -28.38
C HIS A 400 -6.32 11.86 -27.85
N ALA A 401 -6.18 11.53 -26.58
CA ALA A 401 -4.89 11.42 -25.92
C ALA A 401 -4.86 10.19 -25.00
N VAL A 402 -3.70 9.55 -24.95
CA VAL A 402 -3.41 8.46 -24.00
C VAL A 402 -2.82 9.07 -22.74
N MET A 403 -3.18 8.53 -21.58
CA MET A 403 -2.67 8.96 -20.28
C MET A 403 -1.20 8.57 -20.08
N GLY A 404 -0.51 9.24 -19.16
CA GLY A 404 0.87 8.93 -18.78
C GLY A 404 1.89 9.54 -19.74
N ALA A 405 2.08 10.87 -19.66
CA ALA A 405 2.98 11.64 -20.53
C ALA A 405 4.45 11.63 -20.07
N GLU A 406 4.75 11.09 -18.90
CA GLU A 406 6.10 11.07 -18.32
C GLU A 406 6.29 9.85 -17.41
N ALA A 407 7.50 9.31 -17.40
CA ALA A 407 7.86 8.18 -16.57
C ALA A 407 9.36 8.11 -16.30
N ALA A 408 9.74 7.27 -15.33
CA ALA A 408 11.09 6.85 -15.05
C ALA A 408 11.14 5.33 -14.86
N GLY A 409 12.22 4.70 -15.28
CA GLY A 409 12.35 3.25 -15.24
C GLY A 409 13.72 2.75 -15.69
N VAL A 410 13.77 1.48 -16.03
CA VAL A 410 14.98 0.78 -16.47
C VAL A 410 14.82 0.35 -17.92
N VAL A 411 15.83 0.61 -18.75
CA VAL A 411 15.84 0.20 -20.16
C VAL A 411 15.84 -1.33 -20.23
N LEU A 412 14.90 -1.88 -20.98
CA LEU A 412 14.82 -3.32 -21.29
C LEU A 412 15.49 -3.63 -22.62
N GLU A 413 15.25 -2.78 -23.63
CA GLU A 413 15.69 -3.00 -24.99
C GLU A 413 15.82 -1.66 -25.72
N VAL A 414 16.75 -1.59 -26.69
CA VAL A 414 16.97 -0.41 -27.52
C VAL A 414 16.89 -0.77 -28.99
N GLY A 415 16.36 0.15 -29.81
CA GLY A 415 16.36 0.03 -31.28
C GLY A 415 17.73 0.17 -31.86
N ALA A 416 17.91 -0.27 -33.13
CA ALA A 416 19.21 -0.43 -33.80
C ALA A 416 20.02 0.88 -33.95
N GLU A 417 19.37 2.05 -33.95
CA GLU A 417 20.04 3.36 -34.03
C GLU A 417 20.38 3.98 -32.69
N VAL A 418 19.93 3.38 -31.56
CA VAL A 418 20.20 3.87 -30.21
C VAL A 418 21.56 3.33 -29.75
N THR A 419 22.57 4.20 -29.65
CA THR A 419 23.95 3.82 -29.35
C THR A 419 24.45 4.31 -27.99
N ASP A 420 23.70 5.15 -27.33
CA ASP A 420 24.08 5.83 -26.09
C ASP A 420 23.27 5.37 -24.85
N LEU A 421 22.36 4.39 -25.00
CA LEU A 421 21.69 3.67 -23.94
C LEU A 421 21.83 2.16 -24.12
N ALA A 422 21.76 1.42 -23.02
CA ALA A 422 21.79 -0.04 -22.99
C ALA A 422 20.75 -0.58 -21.99
N ALA A 423 20.42 -1.87 -22.15
CA ALA A 423 19.60 -2.57 -21.14
C ALA A 423 20.22 -2.45 -19.76
N GLY A 424 19.41 -2.17 -18.76
CA GLY A 424 19.82 -1.91 -17.38
C GLY A 424 20.06 -0.43 -17.05
N ASP A 425 20.15 0.47 -18.03
CA ASP A 425 20.28 1.90 -17.78
C ASP A 425 19.02 2.46 -17.12
N ARG A 426 19.23 3.28 -16.08
CA ARG A 426 18.15 4.01 -15.42
C ARG A 426 17.87 5.29 -16.20
N VAL A 427 16.62 5.47 -16.63
CA VAL A 427 16.20 6.59 -17.49
C VAL A 427 14.92 7.24 -17.00
N PHE A 428 14.69 8.48 -17.42
CA PHE A 428 13.44 9.20 -17.22
C PHE A 428 13.19 10.11 -18.43
N GLY A 429 11.94 10.49 -18.64
CA GLY A 429 11.63 11.39 -19.76
C GLY A 429 10.15 11.42 -20.11
N HIS A 430 9.90 11.88 -21.34
CA HIS A 430 8.55 12.02 -21.90
C HIS A 430 8.14 10.75 -22.67
N PHE A 431 6.84 10.51 -22.64
CA PHE A 431 6.17 9.44 -23.38
C PHE A 431 4.96 10.03 -24.12
N ASP A 432 4.71 9.57 -25.34
CA ASP A 432 3.52 9.98 -26.11
C ASP A 432 2.20 9.39 -25.59
N GLY A 433 2.16 9.11 -24.30
CA GLY A 433 1.15 8.37 -23.57
C GLY A 433 1.64 6.95 -23.24
N GLY A 434 0.88 6.28 -22.37
CA GLY A 434 1.22 4.92 -21.94
C GLY A 434 2.33 4.82 -20.89
N GLY A 435 2.81 5.93 -20.32
CA GLY A 435 3.76 5.92 -19.20
C GLY A 435 3.23 5.28 -17.92
N PHE A 436 1.92 5.15 -17.76
CA PHE A 436 1.30 4.44 -16.63
C PHE A 436 1.22 2.92 -16.89
N ALA A 437 2.31 2.31 -17.29
CA ALA A 437 2.40 0.91 -17.68
C ALA A 437 3.54 0.21 -16.94
N ASN A 438 3.53 -1.13 -16.92
CA ASN A 438 4.71 -1.87 -16.47
C ASN A 438 5.83 -1.87 -17.51
N ARG A 439 5.47 -1.70 -18.79
CA ARG A 439 6.39 -1.56 -19.94
C ARG A 439 5.87 -0.50 -20.90
N ALA A 440 6.72 0.43 -21.29
CA ALA A 440 6.38 1.49 -22.24
C ALA A 440 7.49 1.65 -23.29
N VAL A 441 7.11 2.12 -24.47
CA VAL A 441 8.03 2.41 -25.57
C VAL A 441 7.98 3.90 -25.85
N THR A 442 9.17 4.53 -26.04
CA THR A 442 9.28 5.94 -26.39
C THR A 442 10.46 6.20 -27.31
N ASP A 443 10.52 7.39 -27.91
CA ASP A 443 11.65 7.85 -28.71
C ASP A 443 12.88 8.11 -27.81
N ARG A 444 14.06 7.66 -28.23
CA ARG A 444 15.31 7.86 -27.51
C ARG A 444 15.56 9.34 -27.18
N ARG A 445 15.18 10.27 -28.03
CA ARG A 445 15.38 11.71 -27.85
C ARG A 445 14.58 12.30 -26.70
N LEU A 446 13.53 11.63 -26.27
CA LEU A 446 12.67 12.04 -25.15
C LEU A 446 13.16 11.54 -23.79
N LEU A 447 14.23 10.72 -23.79
CA LEU A 447 14.79 10.15 -22.55
C LEU A 447 16.12 10.79 -22.16
N ALA A 448 16.35 10.91 -20.87
CA ALA A 448 17.63 11.23 -20.26
C ALA A 448 18.07 10.13 -19.29
N ARG A 449 19.39 9.96 -19.09
CA ARG A 449 19.92 9.12 -18.02
C ARG A 449 19.54 9.73 -16.68
N MET A 450 19.07 8.90 -15.77
CA MET A 450 18.67 9.33 -14.44
C MET A 450 19.92 9.55 -13.56
N PRO A 451 20.07 10.69 -12.89
CA PRO A 451 21.12 10.89 -11.89
C PRO A 451 21.09 9.79 -10.81
N ALA A 452 22.26 9.30 -10.40
CA ALA A 452 22.38 8.14 -9.50
C ALA A 452 21.65 8.32 -8.17
N HIS A 453 21.65 9.55 -7.64
CA HIS A 453 21.05 9.90 -6.35
C HIS A 453 19.52 10.14 -6.40
N TRP A 454 18.89 10.12 -7.57
CA TRP A 454 17.44 10.28 -7.70
C TRP A 454 16.73 8.93 -7.51
N THR A 455 15.58 8.97 -6.85
CA THR A 455 14.62 7.85 -6.90
C THR A 455 13.81 7.91 -8.20
N PHE A 456 13.22 6.79 -8.62
CA PHE A 456 12.35 6.77 -9.81
C PHE A 456 11.16 7.73 -9.65
N ALA A 457 10.61 7.85 -8.43
CA ALA A 457 9.51 8.78 -8.17
C ALA A 457 9.93 10.25 -8.32
N GLN A 458 11.13 10.61 -7.86
CA GLN A 458 11.69 11.95 -8.08
C GLN A 458 11.93 12.21 -9.56
N ALA A 459 12.55 11.26 -10.26
CA ALA A 459 12.83 11.38 -11.68
C ALA A 459 11.54 11.52 -12.52
N ALA A 460 10.49 10.74 -12.20
CA ALA A 460 9.20 10.82 -12.87
C ALA A 460 8.42 12.13 -12.59
N ALA A 461 8.84 12.92 -11.61
CA ALA A 461 8.22 14.20 -11.28
C ALA A 461 8.78 15.38 -12.08
N VAL A 462 9.87 15.18 -12.83
CA VAL A 462 10.65 16.25 -13.48
C VAL A 462 10.15 16.57 -14.91
N PRO A 463 9.96 15.60 -15.83
CA PRO A 463 9.85 15.91 -17.26
C PRO A 463 8.76 16.93 -17.59
N VAL A 464 7.50 16.62 -17.34
CA VAL A 464 6.39 17.50 -17.74
C VAL A 464 6.44 18.84 -16.95
N ALA A 465 6.70 18.76 -15.63
CA ALA A 465 6.67 19.96 -14.79
C ALA A 465 7.74 20.99 -15.20
N PHE A 466 8.98 20.58 -15.28
CA PHE A 466 10.09 21.49 -15.57
C PHE A 466 10.18 21.84 -17.05
N THR A 467 9.91 20.90 -17.99
CA THR A 467 9.89 21.22 -19.41
C THR A 467 8.80 22.25 -19.75
N THR A 468 7.61 22.11 -19.16
CA THR A 468 6.50 23.05 -19.38
C THR A 468 6.87 24.44 -18.83
N ALA A 469 7.42 24.50 -17.62
CA ALA A 469 7.83 25.75 -17.02
C ALA A 469 8.96 26.42 -17.82
N TYR A 470 9.98 25.65 -18.19
CA TYR A 470 11.12 26.14 -19.00
C TYR A 470 10.65 26.65 -20.36
N TYR A 471 9.93 25.84 -21.12
CA TYR A 471 9.43 26.21 -22.45
C TYR A 471 8.53 27.45 -22.40
N GLY A 472 7.64 27.52 -21.40
CA GLY A 472 6.76 28.66 -21.18
C GLY A 472 7.51 29.96 -20.88
N LEU A 473 8.50 29.93 -20.00
CA LEU A 473 9.25 31.13 -19.59
C LEU A 473 10.33 31.52 -20.60
N VAL A 474 11.10 30.56 -21.11
CA VAL A 474 12.27 30.82 -21.93
C VAL A 474 11.91 30.92 -23.41
N ASP A 475 11.23 29.91 -23.96
CA ASP A 475 10.99 29.85 -25.43
C ASP A 475 9.73 30.65 -25.84
N VAL A 476 8.64 30.57 -25.05
CA VAL A 476 7.36 31.22 -25.37
C VAL A 476 7.33 32.69 -24.92
N ALA A 477 7.61 32.95 -23.66
CA ALA A 477 7.58 34.28 -23.12
C ALA A 477 8.88 35.06 -23.37
N ALA A 478 10.00 34.36 -23.63
CA ALA A 478 11.33 34.98 -23.77
C ALA A 478 11.63 35.96 -22.60
N ALA A 479 11.37 35.47 -21.38
CA ALA A 479 11.52 36.26 -20.16
C ALA A 479 12.98 36.70 -19.93
N ARG A 480 13.19 37.88 -19.37
CA ARG A 480 14.51 38.47 -19.21
C ARG A 480 14.78 38.83 -17.74
N PRO A 481 16.04 38.77 -17.30
CA PRO A 481 16.38 39.18 -15.94
C PRO A 481 15.89 40.61 -15.63
N GLY A 482 15.33 40.81 -14.43
CA GLY A 482 14.75 42.06 -13.96
C GLY A 482 13.29 42.29 -14.34
N GLU A 483 12.70 41.43 -15.17
CA GLU A 483 11.24 41.41 -15.43
C GLU A 483 10.46 40.73 -14.30
N SER A 484 9.17 41.03 -14.24
CA SER A 484 8.23 40.40 -13.29
C SER A 484 7.39 39.32 -13.94
N VAL A 485 7.10 38.21 -13.20
CA VAL A 485 6.25 37.12 -13.69
C VAL A 485 5.18 36.74 -12.68
N LEU A 486 3.95 36.62 -13.16
CA LEU A 486 2.84 35.98 -12.42
C LEU A 486 2.74 34.50 -12.79
N VAL A 487 2.88 33.64 -11.79
CA VAL A 487 2.71 32.19 -11.90
C VAL A 487 1.41 31.78 -11.24
N HIS A 488 0.46 31.28 -12.03
CA HIS A 488 -0.78 30.74 -11.49
C HIS A 488 -0.60 29.29 -11.00
N ALA A 489 -1.40 28.89 -9.99
CA ALA A 489 -1.30 27.59 -9.32
C ALA A 489 0.15 27.27 -8.87
N ALA A 490 0.82 28.28 -8.31
CA ALA A 490 2.25 28.27 -7.99
C ALA A 490 2.70 27.14 -7.05
N ALA A 491 1.79 26.55 -6.27
CA ALA A 491 2.09 25.40 -5.40
C ALA A 491 1.89 24.01 -6.09
N GLY A 492 1.47 23.98 -7.35
CA GLY A 492 1.41 22.76 -8.17
C GLY A 492 2.74 22.42 -8.83
N GLY A 493 2.84 21.25 -9.49
CA GLY A 493 4.10 20.78 -10.09
C GLY A 493 4.74 21.79 -11.05
N VAL A 494 4.02 22.20 -12.10
CA VAL A 494 4.52 23.20 -13.06
C VAL A 494 4.76 24.55 -12.38
N GLY A 495 3.85 24.97 -11.47
CA GLY A 495 3.97 26.24 -10.77
C GLY A 495 5.23 26.31 -9.91
N MET A 496 5.52 25.29 -9.11
CA MET A 496 6.74 25.25 -8.29
C MET A 496 8.02 25.19 -9.13
N ALA A 497 8.00 24.45 -10.26
CA ALA A 497 9.10 24.45 -11.21
C ALA A 497 9.30 25.84 -11.83
N ALA A 498 8.21 26.52 -12.19
CA ALA A 498 8.26 27.87 -12.75
C ALA A 498 8.79 28.91 -11.75
N VAL A 499 8.38 28.83 -10.47
CA VAL A 499 8.91 29.71 -9.41
C VAL A 499 10.43 29.54 -9.28
N GLN A 500 10.94 28.32 -9.25
CA GLN A 500 12.38 28.05 -9.16
C GLN A 500 13.13 28.58 -10.39
N LEU A 501 12.65 28.24 -11.60
CA LEU A 501 13.25 28.69 -12.86
C LEU A 501 13.21 30.21 -13.01
N ALA A 502 12.08 30.85 -12.70
CA ALA A 502 11.95 32.30 -12.77
C ALA A 502 12.95 33.02 -11.83
N ARG A 503 13.10 32.49 -10.62
CA ARG A 503 14.12 33.07 -9.68
C ARG A 503 15.55 32.83 -10.19
N HIS A 504 15.84 31.65 -10.76
CA HIS A 504 17.14 31.38 -11.38
C HIS A 504 17.41 32.37 -12.55
N LEU A 505 16.38 32.67 -13.34
CA LEU A 505 16.46 33.63 -14.44
C LEU A 505 16.53 35.12 -13.97
N GLY A 506 16.44 35.39 -12.68
CA GLY A 506 16.48 36.72 -12.11
C GLY A 506 15.20 37.53 -12.30
N LEU A 507 14.05 36.86 -12.34
CA LEU A 507 12.70 37.45 -12.41
C LEU A 507 12.16 37.77 -11.01
N GLU A 508 11.36 38.81 -10.88
CA GLU A 508 10.50 39.05 -9.73
C GLU A 508 9.23 38.19 -9.86
N VAL A 509 8.96 37.32 -8.85
CA VAL A 509 7.93 36.29 -8.96
C VAL A 509 6.72 36.57 -8.09
N TYR A 510 5.57 36.70 -8.72
CA TYR A 510 4.24 36.71 -8.09
C TYR A 510 3.57 35.37 -8.26
N GLY A 511 2.92 34.86 -7.22
CA GLY A 511 2.34 33.51 -7.27
C GLY A 511 0.92 33.44 -6.72
N THR A 512 0.02 32.75 -7.42
CA THR A 512 -1.32 32.44 -6.85
C THR A 512 -1.41 30.99 -6.40
N ALA A 513 -1.99 30.77 -5.23
CA ALA A 513 -2.37 29.49 -4.70
C ALA A 513 -3.57 29.62 -3.75
N SER A 514 -4.18 28.50 -3.38
CA SER A 514 -5.15 28.52 -2.27
C SER A 514 -4.46 28.91 -0.97
N PRO A 515 -5.11 29.68 -0.06
CA PRO A 515 -4.45 30.19 1.16
C PRO A 515 -3.78 29.13 2.03
N GLY A 516 -4.36 27.91 2.11
CA GLY A 516 -3.75 26.80 2.85
C GLY A 516 -2.42 26.27 2.30
N LYS A 517 -1.97 26.76 1.13
CA LYS A 517 -0.68 26.40 0.50
C LYS A 517 0.35 27.52 0.53
N TRP A 518 0.03 28.67 1.11
CA TRP A 518 0.91 29.83 1.09
C TRP A 518 2.23 29.60 1.84
N ASP A 519 2.22 28.81 2.91
CA ASP A 519 3.44 28.47 3.65
C ASP A 519 4.48 27.76 2.77
N VAL A 520 4.02 26.94 1.81
CA VAL A 520 4.91 26.30 0.83
C VAL A 520 5.56 27.34 -0.08
N LEU A 521 4.80 28.35 -0.51
CA LEU A 521 5.32 29.43 -1.35
C LEU A 521 6.23 30.39 -0.56
N ARG A 522 5.92 30.64 0.72
CA ARG A 522 6.83 31.38 1.62
C ARG A 522 8.16 30.65 1.79
N ALA A 523 8.10 29.31 1.97
CA ALA A 523 9.31 28.47 2.03
C ALA A 523 10.09 28.49 0.70
N ALA A 524 9.40 28.66 -0.44
CA ALA A 524 10.03 28.89 -1.75
C ALA A 524 10.54 30.31 -1.94
N GLY A 525 10.37 31.20 -0.95
CA GLY A 525 10.93 32.56 -0.90
C GLY A 525 10.04 33.66 -1.47
N LEU A 526 8.72 33.47 -1.54
CA LEU A 526 7.77 34.53 -1.83
C LEU A 526 7.29 35.14 -0.51
N ASP A 527 7.30 36.45 -0.40
CA ASP A 527 6.70 37.16 0.75
C ASP A 527 5.20 37.43 0.52
N ASP A 528 4.53 37.97 1.52
CA ASP A 528 3.08 38.20 1.48
C ASP A 528 2.63 39.17 0.40
N ALA A 529 3.48 40.09 -0.06
CA ALA A 529 3.17 41.04 -1.15
C ALA A 529 3.15 40.33 -2.53
N HIS A 530 3.83 39.18 -2.63
CA HIS A 530 3.96 38.41 -3.84
C HIS A 530 3.01 37.17 -3.85
N LEU A 531 2.13 37.05 -2.83
CA LEU A 531 1.17 35.95 -2.71
C LEU A 531 -0.25 36.42 -2.98
N GLY A 532 -0.97 35.68 -3.84
CA GLY A 532 -2.38 35.92 -4.16
C GLY A 532 -3.22 34.66 -4.01
N SER A 533 -4.53 34.83 -3.77
CA SER A 533 -5.48 33.72 -3.78
C SER A 533 -5.75 33.26 -5.23
N SER A 534 -5.76 31.95 -5.45
CA SER A 534 -6.25 31.35 -6.70
C SER A 534 -7.74 31.02 -6.65
N ARG A 535 -8.47 31.46 -5.63
CA ARG A 535 -9.89 31.17 -5.42
C ARG A 535 -10.80 32.37 -5.66
N ASP A 536 -10.21 33.56 -5.79
CA ASP A 536 -10.87 34.82 -6.05
C ASP A 536 -9.99 35.73 -6.91
N LEU A 537 -10.52 36.87 -7.33
CA LEU A 537 -9.83 37.82 -8.21
C LEU A 537 -9.03 38.88 -7.45
N GLY A 538 -8.94 38.82 -6.12
CA GLY A 538 -8.24 39.81 -5.30
C GLY A 538 -6.75 39.98 -5.63
N PHE A 539 -6.15 38.98 -6.26
CA PHE A 539 -4.76 39.02 -6.72
C PHE A 539 -4.51 40.18 -7.73
N GLU A 540 -5.50 40.54 -8.56
CA GLU A 540 -5.37 41.59 -9.57
C GLU A 540 -5.04 42.95 -8.89
N GLU A 541 -5.83 43.32 -7.88
CA GLU A 541 -5.64 44.56 -7.14
C GLU A 541 -4.37 44.52 -6.30
N SER A 542 -4.14 43.43 -5.59
CA SER A 542 -2.97 43.28 -4.72
C SER A 542 -1.67 43.37 -5.51
N PHE A 543 -1.54 42.64 -6.62
CA PHE A 543 -0.32 42.67 -7.43
C PHE A 543 -0.19 43.94 -8.23
N ARG A 544 -1.27 44.60 -8.63
CA ARG A 544 -1.21 45.93 -9.23
C ARG A 544 -0.64 46.95 -8.25
N ALA A 545 -1.04 46.88 -6.99
CA ALA A 545 -0.48 47.74 -5.95
C ALA A 545 1.00 47.41 -5.68
N ALA A 546 1.36 46.13 -5.58
CA ALA A 546 2.72 45.68 -5.34
C ALA A 546 3.70 46.11 -6.46
N THR A 547 3.24 46.08 -7.72
CA THR A 547 3.99 46.53 -8.90
C THR A 547 3.95 48.06 -9.11
N GLY A 548 3.46 48.85 -8.14
CA GLY A 548 3.35 50.29 -8.26
C GLY A 548 2.40 50.76 -9.37
N GLY A 549 1.44 49.94 -9.78
CA GLY A 549 0.47 50.20 -10.82
C GLY A 549 0.89 49.80 -12.23
N TRP A 550 2.14 49.37 -12.42
CA TRP A 550 2.65 48.99 -13.75
C TRP A 550 2.13 47.63 -14.24
N GLY A 551 1.83 46.74 -13.34
CA GLY A 551 1.47 45.33 -13.65
C GLY A 551 2.70 44.43 -13.83
N VAL A 552 2.50 43.20 -14.32
CA VAL A 552 3.56 42.21 -14.53
C VAL A 552 3.96 42.09 -16.00
N ASP A 553 5.22 41.81 -16.28
CA ASP A 553 5.73 41.66 -17.66
C ASP A 553 5.31 40.34 -18.32
N VAL A 554 5.20 39.29 -17.52
CA VAL A 554 4.87 37.94 -17.98
C VAL A 554 3.80 37.32 -17.11
N VAL A 555 2.88 36.60 -17.73
CA VAL A 555 1.93 35.70 -17.04
C VAL A 555 2.12 34.26 -17.56
N LEU A 556 2.36 33.32 -16.65
CA LEU A 556 2.30 31.89 -16.92
C LEU A 556 0.97 31.36 -16.37
N ASN A 557 0.01 31.17 -17.29
CA ASN A 557 -1.36 30.86 -16.92
C ASN A 557 -1.70 29.37 -16.98
N SER A 558 -2.49 28.94 -16.00
CA SER A 558 -3.09 27.59 -15.92
C SER A 558 -4.57 27.63 -15.49
N LEU A 559 -5.15 28.83 -15.35
CA LEU A 559 -6.53 29.05 -14.92
C LEU A 559 -7.43 29.36 -16.14
N ALA A 560 -8.72 29.37 -15.93
CA ALA A 560 -9.72 29.64 -16.97
C ALA A 560 -10.75 30.68 -16.48
N GLY A 561 -11.63 31.15 -17.38
CA GLY A 561 -12.71 32.08 -17.05
C GLY A 561 -12.20 33.47 -16.67
N GLU A 562 -12.82 34.07 -15.67
CA GLU A 562 -12.53 35.44 -15.20
C GLU A 562 -11.07 35.64 -14.77
N PHE A 563 -10.38 34.59 -14.38
CA PHE A 563 -8.95 34.66 -13.99
C PHE A 563 -8.05 35.01 -15.19
N VAL A 564 -8.39 34.55 -16.40
CA VAL A 564 -7.66 34.91 -17.63
C VAL A 564 -7.80 36.41 -17.89
N ASP A 565 -9.02 36.94 -17.82
CA ASP A 565 -9.28 38.35 -18.08
C ASP A 565 -8.64 39.25 -17.00
N ALA A 566 -8.69 38.86 -15.73
CA ALA A 566 -8.03 39.60 -14.64
C ALA A 566 -6.51 39.63 -14.82
N SER A 567 -5.92 38.52 -15.25
CA SER A 567 -4.48 38.43 -15.49
C SER A 567 -4.05 39.22 -16.72
N LEU A 568 -4.88 39.25 -17.78
CA LEU A 568 -4.63 40.12 -18.94
C LEU A 568 -4.70 41.61 -18.60
N ARG A 569 -5.63 42.04 -17.73
CA ARG A 569 -5.67 43.40 -17.20
C ARG A 569 -4.47 43.73 -16.34
N LEU A 570 -3.88 42.78 -15.66
CA LEU A 570 -2.71 42.95 -14.80
C LEU A 570 -1.40 43.07 -15.59
N LEU A 571 -1.35 42.63 -16.86
CA LEU A 571 -0.17 42.77 -17.69
C LEU A 571 0.27 44.23 -17.87
N ALA A 572 1.58 44.45 -17.89
CA ALA A 572 2.19 45.66 -18.34
C ALA A 572 2.00 45.89 -19.84
N ASP A 573 2.26 47.09 -20.35
CA ASP A 573 2.12 47.40 -21.77
C ASP A 573 3.06 46.51 -22.61
N GLY A 574 2.50 45.80 -23.58
CA GLY A 574 3.20 44.84 -24.42
C GLY A 574 3.64 43.57 -23.69
N GLY A 575 3.11 43.30 -22.51
CA GLY A 575 3.38 42.12 -21.70
C GLY A 575 3.05 40.79 -22.41
N ARG A 576 3.52 39.70 -21.89
CA ARG A 576 3.41 38.35 -22.52
C ARG A 576 2.58 37.43 -21.66
N PHE A 577 1.59 36.77 -22.30
CA PHE A 577 0.68 35.83 -21.67
C PHE A 577 0.94 34.44 -22.26
N ALA A 578 1.65 33.61 -21.53
CA ALA A 578 1.92 32.22 -21.89
C ALA A 578 0.84 31.34 -21.25
N ASP A 579 -0.04 30.75 -22.07
CA ASP A 579 -1.21 30.00 -21.60
C ASP A 579 -1.01 28.49 -21.78
N MET A 580 -1.00 27.75 -20.68
CA MET A 580 -0.98 26.28 -20.66
C MET A 580 -2.38 25.68 -20.74
N GLY A 581 -3.44 26.51 -20.61
CA GLY A 581 -4.84 26.10 -20.70
C GLY A 581 -5.19 25.62 -22.11
N LYS A 582 -6.16 24.71 -22.19
CA LYS A 582 -6.70 24.21 -23.48
C LYS A 582 -8.21 24.40 -23.64
N ALA A 583 -8.88 24.77 -22.57
CA ALA A 583 -10.33 24.86 -22.55
C ALA A 583 -10.88 26.26 -22.82
N ASP A 584 -10.11 27.31 -22.56
CA ASP A 584 -10.55 28.72 -22.63
C ASP A 584 -9.50 29.55 -23.40
N LEU A 585 -9.31 29.21 -24.66
CA LEU A 585 -8.36 29.90 -25.53
C LEU A 585 -8.89 31.25 -25.97
N ARG A 586 -8.01 32.28 -25.98
CA ARG A 586 -8.30 33.62 -26.43
C ARG A 586 -7.72 33.85 -27.83
N ASP A 587 -8.36 34.73 -28.58
CA ASP A 587 -7.84 35.19 -29.86
C ASP A 587 -6.71 36.22 -29.63
N ALA A 588 -5.53 35.94 -30.16
CA ALA A 588 -4.32 36.74 -29.89
C ALA A 588 -4.44 38.19 -30.42
N GLU A 589 -5.09 38.39 -31.56
CA GLU A 589 -5.26 39.75 -32.14
C GLU A 589 -6.24 40.58 -31.30
N ARG A 590 -7.32 39.98 -30.83
CA ARG A 590 -8.22 40.65 -29.88
C ARG A 590 -7.55 40.96 -28.54
N VAL A 591 -6.79 40.05 -28.01
CA VAL A 591 -6.05 40.29 -26.76
C VAL A 591 -5.10 41.45 -26.94
N ALA A 592 -4.34 41.52 -28.04
CA ALA A 592 -3.47 42.64 -28.34
C ALA A 592 -4.23 43.96 -28.46
N ALA A 593 -5.40 43.96 -29.08
CA ALA A 593 -6.24 45.17 -29.25
C ALA A 593 -6.85 45.62 -27.89
N ASP A 594 -7.37 44.70 -27.11
CA ASP A 594 -8.15 45.02 -25.91
C ASP A 594 -7.28 45.27 -24.66
N TYR A 595 -6.03 44.69 -24.64
CA TYR A 595 -5.13 44.71 -23.47
C TYR A 595 -3.76 45.30 -23.78
N ARG A 596 -3.70 46.57 -24.21
CA ARG A 596 -2.47 47.37 -24.34
C ARG A 596 -1.31 46.69 -25.11
N GLY A 597 -1.63 45.98 -26.19
CA GLY A 597 -0.63 45.29 -27.01
C GLY A 597 -0.08 44.01 -26.37
N ALA A 598 -0.81 43.40 -25.43
CA ALA A 598 -0.42 42.12 -24.81
C ALA A 598 -0.25 41.04 -25.85
N ARG A 599 0.78 40.23 -25.70
CA ARG A 599 1.10 39.10 -26.58
C ARG A 599 0.63 37.80 -25.95
N TYR A 600 -0.53 37.31 -26.39
CA TYR A 600 -1.10 36.03 -25.95
C TYR A 600 -0.60 34.86 -26.81
N ARG A 601 -0.14 33.79 -26.15
CA ARG A 601 0.19 32.54 -26.81
C ARG A 601 -0.21 31.35 -25.93
N ALA A 602 -1.15 30.55 -26.43
CA ALA A 602 -1.38 29.23 -25.89
C ALA A 602 -0.28 28.28 -26.39
N PHE A 603 0.18 27.36 -25.58
CA PHE A 603 1.26 26.46 -25.94
C PHE A 603 1.12 25.05 -25.35
N ASN A 604 1.79 24.10 -25.99
CA ASN A 604 2.02 22.75 -25.48
C ASN A 604 3.53 22.44 -25.64
N PRO A 605 4.24 21.99 -24.61
CA PRO A 605 5.68 21.68 -24.75
C PRO A 605 6.01 20.69 -25.85
N ALA A 606 5.08 19.79 -26.22
CA ALA A 606 5.26 18.86 -27.35
C ALA A 606 5.47 19.57 -28.71
N GLU A 607 5.05 20.84 -28.85
CA GLU A 607 5.25 21.66 -30.06
C GLU A 607 6.73 21.99 -30.28
N ALA A 608 7.54 21.93 -29.25
CA ALA A 608 8.99 22.16 -29.35
C ALA A 608 9.71 21.10 -30.19
N GLY A 609 9.10 19.92 -30.34
CA GLY A 609 9.71 18.77 -30.99
C GLY A 609 10.74 18.03 -30.10
N PRO A 610 11.06 16.77 -30.43
CA PRO A 610 11.87 15.90 -29.57
C PRO A 610 13.31 16.41 -29.35
N GLU A 611 13.91 17.07 -30.34
CA GLU A 611 15.26 17.65 -30.22
C GLU A 611 15.30 18.76 -29.16
N ARG A 612 14.34 19.68 -29.21
CA ARG A 612 14.29 20.80 -28.24
C ARG A 612 13.93 20.31 -26.84
N VAL A 613 13.03 19.33 -26.74
CA VAL A 613 12.71 18.68 -25.46
C VAL A 613 13.95 18.02 -24.87
N ARG A 614 14.80 17.36 -25.68
CA ARG A 614 16.07 16.79 -25.22
C ARG A 614 17.04 17.87 -24.70
N GLU A 615 17.18 18.98 -25.43
CA GLU A 615 18.02 20.12 -24.98
C GLU A 615 17.54 20.70 -23.66
N ILE A 616 16.23 20.99 -23.55
CA ILE A 616 15.61 21.49 -22.32
C ILE A 616 15.83 20.52 -21.16
N THR A 617 15.63 19.22 -21.37
CA THR A 617 15.86 18.20 -20.34
C THR A 617 17.33 18.19 -19.88
N ALA A 618 18.28 18.31 -20.79
CA ALA A 618 19.71 18.37 -20.46
C ALA A 618 20.06 19.62 -19.64
N GLU A 619 19.50 20.78 -20.01
CA GLU A 619 19.67 22.03 -19.27
C GLU A 619 19.05 21.92 -17.85
N ILE A 620 17.87 21.33 -17.73
CA ILE A 620 17.21 21.10 -16.44
C ILE A 620 18.09 20.21 -15.55
N VAL A 621 18.63 19.10 -16.07
CA VAL A 621 19.54 18.23 -15.30
C VAL A 621 20.77 18.98 -14.84
N ALA A 622 21.38 19.77 -15.73
CA ALA A 622 22.54 20.60 -15.37
C ALA A 622 22.23 21.61 -14.26
N LEU A 623 21.03 22.20 -14.27
CA LEU A 623 20.59 23.12 -13.21
C LEU A 623 20.37 22.40 -11.86
N PHE A 624 19.89 21.15 -11.88
CA PHE A 624 19.82 20.31 -10.68
C PHE A 624 21.21 19.98 -10.15
N ASP A 625 22.13 19.57 -11.03
CA ASP A 625 23.52 19.24 -10.67
C ASP A 625 24.25 20.47 -10.10
N ALA A 626 23.95 21.66 -10.60
CA ALA A 626 24.48 22.92 -10.11
C ALA A 626 23.80 23.39 -8.78
N GLY A 627 22.76 22.70 -8.31
CA GLY A 627 22.00 23.10 -7.12
C GLY A 627 21.11 24.34 -7.33
N ALA A 628 20.92 24.80 -8.57
CA ALA A 628 20.03 25.91 -8.92
C ALA A 628 18.56 25.51 -8.85
N LEU A 629 18.27 24.22 -9.08
CA LEU A 629 16.95 23.63 -8.91
C LEU A 629 16.99 22.58 -7.81
N THR A 630 15.85 22.41 -7.13
CA THR A 630 15.62 21.38 -6.12
C THR A 630 14.41 20.53 -6.48
N MET A 631 14.39 19.28 -5.99
CA MET A 631 13.26 18.40 -6.22
C MET A 631 11.97 18.98 -5.67
N LEU A 632 10.90 18.83 -6.46
CA LEU A 632 9.57 19.15 -6.00
C LEU A 632 9.15 18.19 -4.88
N PRO A 633 8.27 18.61 -3.97
CA PRO A 633 7.57 17.67 -3.12
C PRO A 633 6.84 16.61 -3.97
N VAL A 634 7.09 15.33 -3.69
CA VAL A 634 6.49 14.20 -4.40
C VAL A 634 5.59 13.43 -3.45
N THR A 635 4.36 13.18 -3.90
CA THR A 635 3.46 12.23 -3.25
C THR A 635 3.38 10.99 -4.12
N ALA A 636 3.94 9.87 -3.63
CA ALA A 636 3.98 8.62 -4.35
C ALA A 636 2.81 7.70 -3.94
N TRP A 637 2.22 7.03 -4.92
CA TRP A 637 1.08 6.14 -4.80
C TRP A 637 1.35 4.86 -5.58
N ASP A 638 0.78 3.74 -5.17
CA ASP A 638 0.78 2.55 -6.02
C ASP A 638 -0.15 2.76 -7.24
N VAL A 639 0.26 2.33 -8.43
CA VAL A 639 -0.56 2.45 -9.64
C VAL A 639 -1.93 1.78 -9.50
N ARG A 640 -2.02 0.75 -8.66
CA ARG A 640 -3.27 0.07 -8.34
C ARG A 640 -4.25 0.93 -7.53
N GLU A 641 -3.77 2.00 -6.90
CA GLU A 641 -4.60 3.01 -6.21
C GLU A 641 -4.97 4.20 -7.12
N ALA A 642 -4.86 4.06 -8.44
CA ALA A 642 -5.04 5.17 -9.40
C ALA A 642 -6.36 5.92 -9.23
N VAL A 643 -7.48 5.25 -8.96
CA VAL A 643 -8.77 5.89 -8.70
C VAL A 643 -8.66 6.91 -7.56
N ARG A 644 -7.96 6.54 -6.50
CA ARG A 644 -7.74 7.39 -5.32
C ARG A 644 -6.82 8.58 -5.63
N VAL A 645 -5.77 8.34 -6.40
CA VAL A 645 -4.81 9.38 -6.84
C VAL A 645 -5.49 10.41 -7.72
N PHE A 646 -6.26 9.97 -8.71
CA PHE A 646 -6.98 10.84 -9.65
C PHE A 646 -8.06 11.66 -8.93
N ARG A 647 -8.75 11.06 -7.96
CA ARG A 647 -9.71 11.77 -7.09
C ARG A 647 -9.01 12.83 -6.24
N PHE A 648 -7.86 12.50 -5.65
CA PHE A 648 -7.05 13.46 -4.88
C PHE A 648 -6.57 14.62 -5.77
N MET A 649 -6.13 14.32 -7.00
CA MET A 649 -5.68 15.30 -7.98
C MET A 649 -6.82 16.23 -8.44
N SER A 650 -8.02 15.66 -8.72
CA SER A 650 -9.19 16.43 -9.16
C SER A 650 -9.66 17.46 -8.14
N GLN A 651 -9.41 17.22 -6.85
CA GLN A 651 -9.71 18.17 -5.77
C GLN A 651 -8.68 19.30 -5.62
N ALA A 652 -7.61 19.29 -6.42
CA ALA A 652 -6.52 20.26 -6.38
C ALA A 652 -5.91 20.48 -4.97
N ARG A 653 -5.89 19.46 -4.13
CA ARG A 653 -5.34 19.52 -2.75
C ARG A 653 -3.83 19.32 -2.70
N HIS A 654 -3.24 18.67 -3.69
CA HIS A 654 -1.82 18.34 -3.73
C HIS A 654 -0.94 19.59 -3.76
N VAL A 655 0.27 19.42 -3.23
CA VAL A 655 1.41 20.35 -3.37
C VAL A 655 2.49 19.61 -4.15
N GLY A 656 3.14 20.28 -5.09
CA GLY A 656 4.15 19.65 -5.93
C GLY A 656 3.55 18.61 -6.88
N LYS A 657 4.06 17.38 -6.91
CA LYS A 657 3.77 16.37 -7.91
C LYS A 657 3.23 15.07 -7.31
N ASN A 658 2.13 14.55 -7.87
CA ASN A 658 1.70 13.18 -7.64
C ASN A 658 2.37 12.25 -8.64
N VAL A 659 2.83 11.10 -8.17
CA VAL A 659 3.49 10.07 -8.96
C VAL A 659 2.88 8.72 -8.62
N VAL A 660 2.58 7.90 -9.63
CA VAL A 660 2.25 6.49 -9.42
C VAL A 660 3.50 5.65 -9.54
N THR A 661 3.70 4.72 -8.62
CA THR A 661 4.78 3.73 -8.67
C THR A 661 4.25 2.45 -9.29
N VAL A 662 5.06 1.85 -10.13
CA VAL A 662 4.81 0.55 -10.75
C VAL A 662 5.75 -0.46 -10.09
N PRO A 663 5.23 -1.41 -9.30
CA PRO A 663 6.08 -2.39 -8.64
C PRO A 663 6.92 -3.18 -9.64
N ALA A 664 8.22 -3.33 -9.34
CA ALA A 664 9.07 -4.25 -10.09
C ALA A 664 8.56 -5.70 -9.90
N PRO A 665 8.56 -6.53 -10.94
CA PRO A 665 8.33 -7.95 -10.76
C PRO A 665 9.48 -8.54 -9.91
N LEU A 666 9.17 -9.54 -9.09
CA LEU A 666 10.20 -10.29 -8.39
C LEU A 666 10.96 -11.12 -9.43
N ASP A 667 12.26 -10.89 -9.53
CA ASP A 667 13.14 -11.62 -10.45
C ASP A 667 13.52 -12.97 -9.80
N PRO A 668 13.17 -14.11 -10.41
CA PRO A 668 13.56 -15.41 -9.91
C PRO A 668 15.08 -15.60 -9.75
N GLU A 669 15.87 -14.97 -10.63
CA GLU A 669 17.33 -15.04 -10.61
C GLU A 669 17.98 -13.96 -9.71
N GLY A 670 17.17 -13.07 -9.15
CA GLY A 670 17.64 -12.10 -8.18
C GLY A 670 17.69 -12.66 -6.75
N THR A 671 18.54 -12.07 -5.93
CA THR A 671 18.71 -12.46 -4.52
C THR A 671 17.63 -11.84 -3.64
N VAL A 672 17.03 -12.66 -2.77
CA VAL A 672 16.17 -12.19 -1.68
C VAL A 672 16.88 -12.38 -0.34
N LEU A 673 17.05 -11.29 0.39
CA LEU A 673 17.64 -11.26 1.73
C LEU A 673 16.52 -11.39 2.78
N ILE A 674 16.71 -12.33 3.73
CA ILE A 674 15.79 -12.56 4.85
C ILE A 674 16.57 -12.48 6.17
N THR A 675 16.33 -11.43 6.95
CA THR A 675 16.88 -11.37 8.31
C THR A 675 16.05 -12.23 9.25
N GLY A 676 16.72 -12.89 10.23
CA GLY A 676 16.04 -13.92 11.02
C GLY A 676 15.69 -15.17 10.20
N GLY A 677 16.35 -15.35 9.05
CA GLY A 677 16.06 -16.36 8.05
C GLY A 677 16.13 -17.81 8.54
N THR A 678 16.91 -18.09 9.59
CA THR A 678 17.00 -19.42 10.23
C THR A 678 15.96 -19.65 11.33
N GLY A 679 15.11 -18.63 11.63
CA GLY A 679 14.01 -18.77 12.58
C GLY A 679 12.77 -19.39 11.94
N THR A 680 11.76 -19.74 12.74
CA THR A 680 10.52 -20.39 12.29
C THR A 680 9.86 -19.61 11.14
N LEU A 681 9.60 -18.31 11.33
CA LEU A 681 8.94 -17.47 10.32
C LEU A 681 9.80 -17.23 9.08
N GLY A 682 11.11 -17.02 9.28
CA GLY A 682 12.06 -16.86 8.17
C GLY A 682 12.15 -18.11 7.31
N GLY A 683 12.19 -19.29 7.91
CA GLY A 683 12.23 -20.57 7.20
C GLY A 683 10.92 -20.88 6.46
N LEU A 684 9.76 -20.60 7.06
CA LEU A 684 8.46 -20.72 6.37
C LEU A 684 8.39 -19.80 5.16
N LEU A 685 8.80 -18.54 5.32
CA LEU A 685 8.82 -17.58 4.24
C LEU A 685 9.82 -17.97 3.13
N ALA A 686 11.00 -18.43 3.48
CA ALA A 686 12.00 -18.89 2.51
C ALA A 686 11.43 -19.99 1.60
N ARG A 687 10.78 -21.01 2.19
CA ARG A 687 10.09 -22.06 1.42
C ARG A 687 8.99 -21.50 0.53
N HIS A 688 8.14 -20.63 1.06
CA HIS A 688 7.06 -19.98 0.28
C HIS A 688 7.60 -19.19 -0.93
N LEU A 689 8.67 -18.42 -0.74
CA LEU A 689 9.29 -17.66 -1.83
C LEU A 689 9.83 -18.58 -2.95
N VAL A 690 10.39 -19.73 -2.57
CA VAL A 690 10.88 -20.71 -3.56
C VAL A 690 9.71 -21.38 -4.28
N THR A 691 8.74 -21.93 -3.54
CA THR A 691 7.66 -22.74 -4.12
C THR A 691 6.62 -21.92 -4.87
N GLU A 692 6.22 -20.75 -4.33
CA GLU A 692 5.09 -19.97 -4.85
C GLU A 692 5.53 -18.77 -5.69
N ARG A 693 6.77 -18.29 -5.51
CA ARG A 693 7.31 -17.11 -6.21
C ARG A 693 8.50 -17.43 -7.11
N GLY A 694 8.98 -18.66 -7.10
CA GLY A 694 10.05 -19.12 -7.98
C GLY A 694 11.43 -18.55 -7.68
N VAL A 695 11.65 -17.96 -6.49
CA VAL A 695 12.93 -17.38 -6.09
C VAL A 695 13.99 -18.49 -6.04
N ARG A 696 15.16 -18.22 -6.64
CA ARG A 696 16.25 -19.19 -6.75
C ARG A 696 17.44 -18.86 -5.85
N HIS A 697 17.62 -17.61 -5.47
CA HIS A 697 18.76 -17.19 -4.66
C HIS A 697 18.30 -16.53 -3.37
N LEU A 698 18.69 -17.12 -2.23
CA LEU A 698 18.32 -16.65 -0.90
C LEU A 698 19.55 -16.33 -0.07
N LEU A 699 19.57 -15.16 0.57
CA LEU A 699 20.55 -14.79 1.59
C LEU A 699 19.87 -14.73 2.95
N LEU A 700 20.07 -15.76 3.77
CA LEU A 700 19.47 -15.92 5.09
C LEU A 700 20.41 -15.37 6.15
N LEU A 701 19.99 -14.33 6.87
CA LEU A 701 20.81 -13.71 7.93
C LEU A 701 20.37 -14.18 9.30
N SER A 702 21.35 -14.57 10.09
CA SER A 702 21.21 -14.76 11.54
C SER A 702 22.50 -14.38 12.25
N ARG A 703 22.42 -14.08 13.54
CA ARG A 703 23.65 -13.75 14.34
C ARG A 703 24.63 -14.90 14.44
N ARG A 704 24.16 -16.16 14.38
CA ARG A 704 24.98 -17.37 14.45
C ARG A 704 25.32 -17.95 13.07
N GLY A 705 24.76 -17.42 12.01
CA GLY A 705 24.98 -17.95 10.67
C GLY A 705 24.61 -19.44 10.56
N ALA A 706 25.45 -20.22 9.92
CA ALA A 706 25.28 -21.65 9.73
C ALA A 706 25.22 -22.47 11.03
N ASP A 707 25.74 -21.94 12.16
CA ASP A 707 25.67 -22.59 13.48
C ASP A 707 24.29 -22.41 14.16
N SER A 708 23.31 -21.81 13.45
CA SER A 708 21.94 -21.71 13.97
C SER A 708 21.28 -23.08 13.95
N PRO A 709 20.52 -23.46 15.01
CA PRO A 709 19.74 -24.71 15.00
C PRO A 709 18.82 -24.80 13.80
N GLY A 710 18.84 -25.93 13.09
CA GLY A 710 18.00 -26.16 11.91
C GLY A 710 18.45 -25.46 10.62
N ALA A 711 19.59 -24.74 10.64
CA ALA A 711 20.07 -24.01 9.46
C ALA A 711 20.47 -24.95 8.31
N ALA A 712 21.17 -26.04 8.64
CA ALA A 712 21.62 -27.01 7.64
C ALA A 712 20.42 -27.71 6.98
N GLU A 713 19.46 -28.17 7.77
CA GLU A 713 18.24 -28.82 7.29
C GLU A 713 17.40 -27.87 6.42
N LEU A 714 17.33 -26.59 6.79
CA LEU A 714 16.62 -25.59 5.98
C LEU A 714 17.30 -25.40 4.61
N VAL A 715 18.65 -25.31 4.58
CA VAL A 715 19.40 -25.17 3.33
C VAL A 715 19.21 -26.41 2.44
N GLU A 716 19.26 -27.61 3.02
CA GLU A 716 19.00 -28.85 2.28
C GLU A 716 17.60 -28.87 1.66
N GLN A 717 16.55 -28.53 2.45
CA GLN A 717 15.18 -28.43 1.96
C GLN A 717 15.03 -27.41 0.81
N LEU A 718 15.65 -26.23 0.94
CA LEU A 718 15.59 -25.21 -0.10
C LEU A 718 16.33 -25.64 -1.37
N THR A 719 17.42 -26.39 -1.22
CA THR A 719 18.19 -26.94 -2.34
C THR A 719 17.38 -28.04 -3.07
N GLU A 720 16.68 -28.91 -2.34
CA GLU A 720 15.76 -29.89 -2.92
C GLU A 720 14.61 -29.23 -3.70
N LEU A 721 14.17 -28.03 -3.25
CA LEU A 721 13.16 -27.23 -3.96
C LEU A 721 13.74 -26.43 -5.15
N GLY A 722 15.05 -26.55 -5.41
CA GLY A 722 15.73 -25.96 -6.56
C GLY A 722 16.23 -24.53 -6.33
N ALA A 723 16.46 -24.12 -5.08
CA ALA A 723 17.03 -22.81 -4.76
C ALA A 723 18.44 -22.94 -4.14
N GLU A 724 19.27 -21.95 -4.39
CA GLU A 724 20.55 -21.76 -3.70
C GLU A 724 20.34 -20.83 -2.50
N ALA A 725 20.60 -21.34 -1.29
CA ALA A 725 20.44 -20.61 -0.07
C ALA A 725 21.78 -20.47 0.67
N THR A 726 22.22 -19.24 0.89
CA THR A 726 23.39 -18.92 1.69
C THR A 726 22.97 -18.44 3.07
N VAL A 727 23.53 -19.05 4.13
CA VAL A 727 23.30 -18.60 5.51
C VAL A 727 24.52 -17.81 5.99
N ALA A 728 24.31 -16.52 6.28
CA ALA A 728 25.38 -15.63 6.72
C ALA A 728 25.26 -15.25 8.20
N ALA A 729 26.38 -15.25 8.89
CA ALA A 729 26.49 -14.73 10.25
C ALA A 729 26.64 -13.21 10.22
N CYS A 730 25.55 -12.50 10.56
CA CYS A 730 25.54 -11.04 10.57
C CYS A 730 24.52 -10.51 11.58
N ASP A 731 24.93 -9.56 12.42
CA ASP A 731 23.98 -8.73 13.17
C ASP A 731 23.51 -7.60 12.26
N ALA A 732 22.28 -7.66 11.76
CA ALA A 732 21.72 -6.64 10.89
C ALA A 732 21.62 -5.24 11.55
N ALA A 733 21.73 -5.17 12.88
CA ALA A 733 21.84 -3.92 13.63
C ALA A 733 23.27 -3.34 13.64
N ASP A 734 24.25 -4.06 13.10
CA ASP A 734 25.58 -3.53 12.81
C ASP A 734 25.61 -3.07 11.33
N ARG A 735 25.61 -1.76 11.15
CA ARG A 735 25.51 -1.14 9.81
C ARG A 735 26.67 -1.51 8.90
N ASP A 736 27.89 -1.54 9.46
CA ASP A 736 29.11 -1.79 8.69
C ASP A 736 29.23 -3.26 8.28
N ALA A 737 28.90 -4.18 9.21
CA ALA A 737 28.82 -5.60 8.92
C ALA A 737 27.75 -5.91 7.85
N LEU A 738 26.58 -5.28 7.95
CA LEU A 738 25.51 -5.42 6.96
C LEU A 738 25.93 -4.86 5.59
N ALA A 739 26.56 -3.68 5.55
CA ALA A 739 27.06 -3.08 4.31
C ALA A 739 28.12 -3.97 3.63
N ALA A 740 29.06 -4.52 4.40
CA ALA A 740 30.07 -5.44 3.89
C ALA A 740 29.46 -6.73 3.32
N LEU A 741 28.40 -7.24 3.94
CA LEU A 741 27.68 -8.42 3.44
C LEU A 741 26.91 -8.11 2.14
N LEU A 742 26.19 -6.99 2.09
CA LEU A 742 25.46 -6.57 0.89
C LEU A 742 26.37 -6.32 -0.32
N ALA A 743 27.62 -5.93 -0.07
CA ALA A 743 28.63 -5.76 -1.13
C ALA A 743 29.13 -7.08 -1.71
N GLN A 744 28.91 -8.23 -1.05
CA GLN A 744 29.30 -9.55 -1.52
C GLN A 744 28.24 -10.22 -2.39
N ILE A 745 27.04 -9.65 -2.51
CA ILE A 745 25.99 -10.19 -3.38
C ILE A 745 26.47 -10.09 -4.84
N PRO A 746 26.51 -11.22 -5.57
CA PRO A 746 26.99 -11.26 -6.95
C PRO A 746 26.19 -10.33 -7.86
N ALA A 747 26.86 -9.69 -8.81
CA ALA A 747 26.19 -8.79 -9.77
C ALA A 747 25.25 -9.53 -10.72
N GLU A 748 25.50 -10.80 -11.00
CA GLU A 748 24.67 -11.70 -11.78
C GLU A 748 23.36 -12.09 -11.08
N HIS A 749 23.34 -12.02 -9.75
CA HIS A 749 22.17 -12.28 -8.90
C HIS A 749 21.90 -11.09 -7.96
N PRO A 750 21.54 -9.92 -8.52
CA PRO A 750 21.43 -8.68 -7.74
C PRO A 750 20.37 -8.79 -6.65
N LEU A 751 20.52 -8.01 -5.58
CA LEU A 751 19.51 -7.94 -4.52
C LEU A 751 18.22 -7.32 -5.08
N THR A 752 17.13 -8.09 -5.10
CA THR A 752 15.81 -7.69 -5.59
C THR A 752 14.74 -7.70 -4.53
N GLY A 753 14.99 -8.33 -3.37
CA GLY A 753 14.06 -8.38 -2.28
C GLY A 753 14.72 -8.35 -0.90
N VAL A 754 14.06 -7.69 0.05
CA VAL A 754 14.45 -7.66 1.46
C VAL A 754 13.23 -8.01 2.29
N VAL A 755 13.39 -9.00 3.19
CA VAL A 755 12.38 -9.32 4.20
C VAL A 755 13.02 -9.33 5.59
N HIS A 756 12.47 -8.51 6.47
CA HIS A 756 12.94 -8.37 7.83
C HIS A 756 12.00 -9.07 8.80
N THR A 757 12.40 -10.27 9.26
CA THR A 757 11.63 -11.05 10.24
C THR A 757 12.31 -11.12 11.61
N ALA A 758 13.51 -10.57 11.73
CA ALA A 758 14.26 -10.60 13.00
C ALA A 758 13.53 -9.82 14.10
N GLY A 759 13.54 -10.36 15.30
CA GLY A 759 12.95 -9.74 16.48
C GLY A 759 13.23 -10.54 17.73
N VAL A 760 13.08 -9.88 18.87
CA VAL A 760 13.08 -10.47 20.20
C VAL A 760 11.99 -9.80 21.03
N VAL A 761 11.54 -10.48 22.07
CA VAL A 761 10.58 -9.98 23.07
C VAL A 761 11.31 -9.91 24.41
N ASP A 762 11.12 -8.83 25.16
CA ASP A 762 11.61 -8.62 26.52
C ASP A 762 10.59 -7.74 27.25
N ASP A 763 9.46 -8.34 27.59
CA ASP A 763 8.26 -7.67 28.04
C ASP A 763 8.41 -7.04 29.43
N GLY A 764 7.69 -5.95 29.67
CA GLY A 764 7.61 -5.26 30.95
C GLY A 764 6.56 -4.14 30.90
N VAL A 765 5.83 -3.94 32.01
CA VAL A 765 4.90 -2.80 32.11
C VAL A 765 5.67 -1.49 32.05
N VAL A 766 5.04 -0.46 31.46
CA VAL A 766 5.72 0.81 31.17
C VAL A 766 6.41 1.42 32.39
N THR A 767 5.81 1.34 33.59
CA THR A 767 6.38 1.86 34.84
C THR A 767 7.62 1.10 35.33
N ALA A 768 7.83 -0.16 34.92
CA ALA A 768 8.96 -0.98 35.28
C ALA A 768 9.92 -1.28 34.12
N LEU A 769 9.58 -0.87 32.91
CA LEU A 769 10.38 -1.11 31.72
C LEU A 769 11.73 -0.39 31.81
N THR A 770 12.83 -1.13 31.63
CA THR A 770 14.15 -0.54 31.67
C THR A 770 14.64 -0.06 30.30
N THR A 771 15.66 0.81 30.31
CA THR A 771 16.29 1.28 29.07
C THR A 771 17.01 0.14 28.35
N GLU A 772 17.52 -0.85 29.06
CA GLU A 772 18.15 -2.06 28.52
C GLU A 772 17.12 -2.94 27.79
N GLN A 773 15.94 -3.18 28.38
CA GLN A 773 14.87 -3.93 27.74
C GLN A 773 14.37 -3.21 26.48
N LEU A 774 14.22 -1.88 26.54
CA LEU A 774 13.87 -1.06 25.39
C LEU A 774 14.93 -1.22 24.26
N ALA A 775 16.21 -1.10 24.59
CA ALA A 775 17.29 -1.24 23.62
C ALA A 775 17.40 -2.67 23.05
N THR A 776 17.20 -3.69 23.89
CA THR A 776 17.21 -5.11 23.49
C THR A 776 16.20 -5.39 22.40
N VAL A 777 15.01 -4.79 22.47
CA VAL A 777 13.94 -5.01 21.49
C VAL A 777 14.06 -4.08 20.27
N LEU A 778 14.41 -2.80 20.47
CA LEU A 778 14.56 -1.84 19.37
C LEU A 778 15.69 -2.20 18.41
N ARG A 779 16.83 -2.64 18.93
CA ARG A 779 18.03 -2.87 18.13
C ARG A 779 17.81 -3.88 16.98
N PRO A 780 17.36 -5.12 17.20
CA PRO A 780 17.20 -6.10 16.14
C PRO A 780 16.02 -5.78 15.20
N LYS A 781 15.06 -4.95 15.61
CA LYS A 781 13.90 -4.56 14.79
C LYS A 781 14.11 -3.20 14.13
N ALA A 782 14.18 -2.13 14.91
CA ALA A 782 14.20 -0.76 14.40
C ALA A 782 15.54 -0.39 13.75
N ASP A 783 16.68 -0.63 14.45
CA ASP A 783 17.98 -0.26 13.90
C ASP A 783 18.29 -1.08 12.64
N ALA A 784 18.07 -2.41 12.70
CA ALA A 784 18.29 -3.29 11.55
C ALA A 784 17.44 -2.90 10.34
N ALA A 785 16.14 -2.60 10.54
CA ALA A 785 15.26 -2.17 9.46
C ALA A 785 15.70 -0.84 8.85
N LEU A 786 16.16 0.10 9.68
CA LEU A 786 16.66 1.39 9.21
C LEU A 786 17.96 1.22 8.41
N HIS A 787 18.90 0.40 8.87
CA HIS A 787 20.13 0.11 8.13
C HIS A 787 19.84 -0.57 6.79
N LEU A 788 18.91 -1.54 6.77
CA LEU A 788 18.42 -2.14 5.53
C LEU A 788 17.84 -1.09 4.58
N HIS A 789 17.03 -0.17 5.11
CA HIS A 789 16.48 0.93 4.32
C HIS A 789 17.59 1.79 3.71
N GLU A 790 18.51 2.30 4.53
CA GLU A 790 19.57 3.22 4.12
C GLU A 790 20.51 2.58 3.07
N LEU A 791 20.89 1.31 3.29
CA LEU A 791 21.83 0.59 2.44
C LEU A 791 21.21 0.04 1.14
N THR A 792 19.88 0.15 0.98
CA THR A 792 19.17 -0.34 -0.20
C THR A 792 18.26 0.71 -0.85
N ALA A 793 18.35 1.97 -0.42
CA ALA A 793 17.46 3.03 -0.91
C ALA A 793 17.68 3.37 -2.39
N ASP A 794 18.87 3.12 -2.91
CA ASP A 794 19.29 3.32 -4.31
C ASP A 794 19.09 2.08 -5.20
N ARG A 795 18.67 0.94 -4.61
CA ARG A 795 18.44 -0.32 -5.35
C ARG A 795 17.01 -0.42 -5.86
N ASP A 796 16.84 -1.05 -7.03
CA ASP A 796 15.53 -1.34 -7.63
C ASP A 796 14.92 -2.60 -6.99
N LEU A 797 14.44 -2.47 -5.76
CA LEU A 797 13.85 -3.59 -5.04
C LEU A 797 12.40 -3.84 -5.48
N ALA A 798 12.10 -5.09 -5.83
CA ALA A 798 10.74 -5.55 -6.05
C ALA A 798 9.93 -5.63 -4.75
N MET A 799 10.59 -5.93 -3.63
CA MET A 799 9.95 -5.98 -2.32
C MET A 799 10.88 -5.54 -1.18
N PHE A 800 10.29 -4.88 -0.19
CA PHE A 800 10.88 -4.57 1.10
C PHE A 800 9.78 -4.77 2.15
N VAL A 801 9.83 -5.92 2.82
CA VAL A 801 8.76 -6.38 3.73
C VAL A 801 9.26 -6.41 5.17
N LEU A 802 8.51 -5.80 6.07
CA LEU A 802 8.79 -5.74 7.50
C LEU A 802 7.74 -6.56 8.26
N PHE A 803 8.19 -7.51 9.06
CA PHE A 803 7.33 -8.30 9.94
C PHE A 803 7.12 -7.52 11.26
N SER A 804 6.05 -6.74 11.26
CA SER A 804 5.54 -6.00 12.42
C SER A 804 4.60 -6.88 13.25
N SER A 805 3.91 -6.28 14.18
CA SER A 805 2.93 -6.94 15.05
C SER A 805 1.71 -6.05 15.28
N VAL A 806 0.56 -6.65 15.43
CA VAL A 806 -0.67 -5.97 15.87
C VAL A 806 -0.49 -5.25 17.22
N ALA A 807 0.53 -5.61 17.99
CA ALA A 807 0.93 -4.92 19.20
C ALA A 807 1.22 -3.42 18.97
N ALA A 808 1.77 -3.07 17.81
CA ALA A 808 2.00 -1.67 17.45
C ALA A 808 0.70 -0.86 17.30
N VAL A 809 -0.38 -1.51 16.92
CA VAL A 809 -1.70 -0.89 16.68
C VAL A 809 -2.55 -0.88 17.94
N LEU A 810 -2.59 -2.00 18.65
CA LEU A 810 -3.46 -2.20 19.82
C LEU A 810 -2.81 -1.76 21.14
N GLY A 811 -1.49 -1.74 21.24
CA GLY A 811 -0.76 -1.38 22.46
C GLY A 811 -1.07 -2.28 23.65
N PRO A 812 -0.79 -3.61 23.59
CA PRO A 812 -1.11 -4.49 24.71
C PRO A 812 -0.30 -4.11 25.95
N PRO A 813 -0.86 -4.26 27.16
CA PRO A 813 -0.15 -4.04 28.40
C PRO A 813 1.11 -4.92 28.50
N GLY A 814 2.18 -4.37 29.04
CA GLY A 814 3.45 -5.09 29.21
C GLY A 814 4.34 -5.17 27.99
N GLN A 815 3.90 -4.65 26.83
CA GLN A 815 4.65 -4.74 25.56
C GLN A 815 5.04 -3.38 24.97
N GLY A 816 5.28 -2.38 25.80
CA GLY A 816 5.55 -1.02 25.34
C GLY A 816 6.79 -0.93 24.43
N ASN A 817 7.88 -1.61 24.74
CA ASN A 817 9.10 -1.67 23.92
C ASN A 817 8.86 -2.41 22.58
N TYR A 818 8.10 -3.50 22.61
CA TYR A 818 7.76 -4.27 21.43
C TYR A 818 6.81 -3.50 20.52
N ALA A 819 5.82 -2.82 21.09
CA ALA A 819 4.92 -1.94 20.37
C ALA A 819 5.67 -0.74 19.74
N ALA A 820 6.65 -0.16 20.45
CA ALA A 820 7.52 0.89 19.92
C ALA A 820 8.32 0.42 18.68
N ALA A 821 8.97 -0.73 18.79
CA ALA A 821 9.76 -1.28 17.69
C ALA A 821 8.90 -1.58 16.45
N ASN A 822 7.72 -2.16 16.64
CA ASN A 822 6.82 -2.48 15.55
C ASN A 822 6.14 -1.22 14.96
N GLY A 823 5.80 -0.21 15.78
CA GLY A 823 5.32 1.10 15.32
C GLY A 823 6.35 1.82 14.45
N PHE A 824 7.62 1.69 14.78
CA PHE A 824 8.71 2.15 13.92
C PHE A 824 8.71 1.43 12.56
N LEU A 825 8.54 0.09 12.52
CA LEU A 825 8.49 -0.68 11.27
C LEU A 825 7.33 -0.23 10.38
N ASP A 826 6.14 -0.02 10.95
CA ASP A 826 4.95 0.43 10.23
C ASP A 826 5.18 1.82 9.60
N ALA A 827 5.79 2.71 10.37
CA ALA A 827 6.15 4.05 9.94
C ALA A 827 7.24 4.04 8.85
N LEU A 828 8.25 3.19 8.98
CA LEU A 828 9.32 3.06 7.98
C LEU A 828 8.77 2.56 6.64
N ALA A 829 7.84 1.60 6.66
CA ALA A 829 7.17 1.16 5.44
C ALA A 829 6.37 2.29 4.79
N ALA A 830 5.64 3.10 5.57
CA ALA A 830 4.92 4.27 5.07
C ALA A 830 5.88 5.34 4.53
N HIS A 831 6.98 5.60 5.23
CA HIS A 831 8.04 6.52 4.80
C HIS A 831 8.67 6.09 3.46
N ARG A 832 8.95 4.78 3.29
CA ARG A 832 9.48 4.25 2.03
C ARG A 832 8.49 4.44 0.88
N ARG A 833 7.22 4.07 1.08
CA ARG A 833 6.18 4.24 0.04
C ARG A 833 6.02 5.70 -0.37
N ALA A 834 6.01 6.62 0.59
CA ALA A 834 5.90 8.06 0.29
C ALA A 834 7.07 8.58 -0.57
N ARG A 835 8.23 7.92 -0.54
CA ARG A 835 9.40 8.19 -1.39
C ARG A 835 9.39 7.39 -2.71
N GLY A 836 8.34 6.64 -2.98
CA GLY A 836 8.23 5.78 -4.15
C GLY A 836 9.10 4.52 -4.11
N LEU A 837 9.53 4.10 -2.92
CA LEU A 837 10.30 2.88 -2.71
C LEU A 837 9.37 1.73 -2.29
N ALA A 838 9.73 0.51 -2.66
CA ALA A 838 9.05 -0.68 -2.15
C ALA A 838 9.03 -0.67 -0.62
N GLY A 839 7.88 -0.92 0.01
CA GLY A 839 7.74 -0.92 1.45
C GLY A 839 6.38 -1.46 1.90
N ALA A 840 6.39 -2.57 2.61
CA ALA A 840 5.21 -3.15 3.25
C ALA A 840 5.54 -3.51 4.70
N SER A 841 4.62 -3.23 5.60
CA SER A 841 4.67 -3.71 6.98
C SER A 841 3.47 -4.61 7.23
N LEU A 842 3.73 -5.81 7.73
CA LEU A 842 2.73 -6.82 8.02
C LEU A 842 2.59 -6.92 9.54
N ALA A 843 1.54 -6.31 10.08
CA ALA A 843 1.24 -6.31 11.51
C ALA A 843 0.52 -7.64 11.88
N TRP A 844 1.32 -8.69 12.10
CA TRP A 844 0.83 -10.03 12.39
C TRP A 844 0.11 -10.10 13.75
N GLY A 845 -0.96 -10.89 13.79
CA GLY A 845 -1.56 -11.36 15.02
C GLY A 845 -0.78 -12.53 15.63
N LEU A 846 -1.37 -13.20 16.62
CA LEU A 846 -0.78 -14.37 17.25
C LEU A 846 -0.69 -15.54 16.27
N TRP A 847 0.47 -16.17 16.22
CA TRP A 847 0.69 -17.36 15.41
C TRP A 847 0.16 -18.61 16.11
N ALA A 848 -0.45 -19.54 15.34
CA ALA A 848 -1.01 -20.77 15.89
C ALA A 848 0.06 -21.76 16.40
N GLU A 849 1.24 -21.73 15.78
CA GLU A 849 2.39 -22.52 16.23
C GLU A 849 3.35 -21.63 17.04
N SER A 850 3.98 -22.18 18.07
CA SER A 850 4.95 -21.43 18.87
C SER A 850 6.13 -21.02 17.99
N SER A 851 6.21 -19.73 17.71
CA SER A 851 7.26 -19.15 16.85
C SER A 851 8.60 -18.91 17.59
N GLY A 852 8.66 -19.16 18.89
CA GLY A 852 9.82 -18.79 19.73
C GLY A 852 9.95 -17.28 19.96
N ILE A 853 8.94 -16.49 19.59
CA ILE A 853 8.80 -15.07 19.87
C ILE A 853 7.63 -14.88 20.82
#